data_bf771287f006377211b5b7b2eec8d9ac
#
_entry.id   bf771287f006377211b5b7b2eec8d9ac
#
_cell.length_a   1.000
_cell.length_b   1.000
_cell.length_c   1.000
_cell.angle_alpha   90.00
_cell.angle_beta   90.00
_cell.angle_gamma   90.00
#
_symmetry.space_group_name_H-M   'P 1'
#
loop_
_entity.id
_entity.type
_entity.pdbx_description
1 polymer ?
#
loop_
_entity_poly.entity_id
_entity_poly.type
_entity_poly.pdbx_seq_one_letter_code
_entity_poly.pdbx_strand_id
1 'polypeptide(L)'
;MQLRARASFAFIVLVLVGYAAVLPAQRAANGNAFYTQLRGLLPGGEVIAVSNLELHRDAATFTFRHGSFAFYGEVNGKVTGVVFKGDGHVHITPPTAEERHNLQVTTHADQFDEDFDQAVFRFTDSTAAELHKAATGKGDADSAFVRAAQELQSFARTKLHDNLDLRLLEDVLSPAPGGYFMAAMHGHKAPHLFFLYDPLGAEGVAPEEVELMNWNDWGPSIPLAFHRAAEYANHTASGNELNAAYRILGEDLDVSIEKSGFLSGVAKVDLRADEEGLAVVTLDLFPTLRVSRVQAATGDDLDFVQQGKDDDPDFGVVLAKPLKKDETTSLRITYAGKDVVENEGGSNYYPIARESWYPNASSGLGNYATYHMTFHVPKGLELLATGTKISDNGDGKVTTTEWKTDVPLAVVGFNLGKFTMKEAKVPGKLGDDLTIDAFANTSPPDAFEAIFNSSNIVPGGGAADDSARGPVGTFNPAGMLPTELSQGEVAARIYTNYFGPLPFAKVAITQQFACNYGQSWPMLVYLPICGFLDTTQQHVFGLHPEDMYWKVVTPHEVAHQWWGQTVGFRSYRDQWMSEGFANTSASIFLQATRPKPDDFRDFWRQQRKLITEKNAQGFRPIDVGPVTMGFRLSTDKTGWDIYQNLVYPKGAYILHMVRMMMWTPKEGDARFIETMHDFLQTYRLKAATTEDFKATVEKHMSPRMDQDHNQRMDWFFNQYVYGTDLPGYHFESQITPSGEGSTLHFKLSESGVGENFKMLVPLYLELADGKVIELGSVAIHGSAVVEQTVQLPKFQAAPKRAMVNYYYDVLSTEN
;
A
#
# COMPACT_ATOMS: atom_id res chain seq x y z
N MET A 1 32.05 -51.61 46.93
CA MET A 1 32.37 -51.25 48.31
C MET A 1 31.70 -49.99 48.61
N GLN A 2 30.50 -50.01 49.06
CA GLN A 2 30.02 -49.77 50.43
C GLN A 2 30.80 -48.70 51.19
N LEU A 3 30.18 -47.58 51.52
CA LEU A 3 29.66 -47.30 52.84
C LEU A 3 28.80 -46.00 52.90
N ARG A 4 27.74 -46.18 53.64
CA ARG A 4 26.72 -45.15 54.03
C ARG A 4 27.31 -44.21 55.09
N ALA A 5 26.77 -42.99 55.18
CA ALA A 5 26.50 -42.34 56.48
C ALA A 5 25.35 -41.29 56.30
N ARG A 6 24.49 -41.29 57.30
CA ARG A 6 23.19 -40.62 57.51
C ARG A 6 23.39 -39.31 58.27
N ALA A 7 22.32 -38.52 58.14
CA ALA A 7 21.71 -37.62 59.15
C ALA A 7 22.18 -36.13 59.07
N SER A 8 21.37 -35.13 59.18
CA SER A 8 20.20 -34.86 59.98
C SER A 8 19.42 -33.65 59.39
N PHE A 9 18.11 -33.72 59.55
CA PHE A 9 17.15 -32.66 59.23
C PHE A 9 17.24 -31.53 60.29
N ALA A 10 17.27 -30.27 59.77
CA ALA A 10 16.82 -29.09 60.52
C ALA A 10 15.82 -28.33 59.66
N PHE A 11 14.55 -28.34 60.09
CA PHE A 11 13.48 -27.58 59.51
C PHE A 11 13.65 -26.11 59.92
N ILE A 12 13.90 -25.22 58.99
CA ILE A 12 13.70 -23.81 59.12
C ILE A 12 12.46 -23.45 58.30
N VAL A 13 11.33 -23.23 58.97
CA VAL A 13 10.09 -22.69 58.38
C VAL A 13 10.33 -21.20 58.18
N LEU A 14 10.68 -20.81 56.98
CA LEU A 14 10.60 -19.40 56.54
C LEU A 14 9.17 -19.15 56.06
N VAL A 15 8.38 -18.39 56.84
CA VAL A 15 7.12 -17.85 56.41
C VAL A 15 7.42 -16.73 55.39
N LEU A 16 7.45 -17.04 54.14
CA LEU A 16 7.37 -16.08 53.04
C LEU A 16 5.92 -15.62 52.91
N VAL A 17 5.61 -14.47 53.48
CA VAL A 17 4.39 -13.73 53.15
C VAL A 17 4.57 -13.22 51.73
N GLY A 18 4.19 -14.05 50.75
CA GLY A 18 4.07 -13.62 49.37
C GLY A 18 2.96 -12.60 49.22
N TYR A 19 3.28 -11.35 48.98
CA TYR A 19 2.34 -10.47 48.33
C TYR A 19 2.09 -11.05 46.93
N ALA A 20 1.03 -11.87 46.84
CA ALA A 20 0.41 -12.15 45.57
C ALA A 20 -0.22 -10.82 45.12
N ALA A 21 0.47 -10.09 44.24
CA ALA A 21 -0.21 -9.12 43.40
C ALA A 21 -1.29 -9.92 42.68
N VAL A 22 -2.54 -9.69 43.07
CA VAL A 22 -3.71 -10.15 42.32
C VAL A 22 -3.62 -9.39 41.00
N LEU A 23 -3.01 -9.98 40.01
CA LEU A 23 -3.19 -9.54 38.63
C LEU A 23 -4.71 -9.53 38.40
N PRO A 24 -5.31 -8.43 37.96
CA PRO A 24 -6.72 -8.44 37.60
C PRO A 24 -6.93 -9.61 36.66
N ALA A 25 -7.92 -10.43 36.92
CA ALA A 25 -8.29 -11.55 36.08
C ALA A 25 -8.37 -11.01 34.65
N GLN A 26 -7.51 -11.51 33.74
CA GLN A 26 -7.50 -11.15 32.35
C GLN A 26 -8.90 -11.41 31.82
N ARG A 27 -9.67 -10.35 31.48
CA ARG A 27 -11.00 -10.49 30.90
C ARG A 27 -10.83 -11.31 29.62
N ALA A 28 -11.68 -12.32 29.41
CA ALA A 28 -11.61 -13.17 28.23
C ALA A 28 -11.70 -12.28 26.96
N ALA A 29 -10.82 -12.53 25.97
CA ALA A 29 -10.79 -11.78 24.72
C ALA A 29 -12.12 -11.86 23.92
N ASN A 30 -13.00 -12.80 24.25
CA ASN A 30 -14.31 -13.03 23.63
C ASN A 30 -15.43 -12.63 24.60
N GLY A 31 -15.51 -11.37 24.94
CA GLY A 31 -16.40 -10.86 25.98
C GLY A 31 -17.87 -10.69 25.59
N ASN A 32 -18.27 -10.86 24.32
CA ASN A 32 -19.65 -10.65 23.87
C ASN A 32 -20.40 -11.98 23.69
N ALA A 33 -21.61 -12.08 24.25
CA ALA A 33 -22.41 -13.29 24.21
C ALA A 33 -22.87 -13.67 22.77
N PHE A 34 -23.23 -12.69 21.94
CA PHE A 34 -23.64 -12.95 20.56
C PHE A 34 -22.46 -13.37 19.69
N TYR A 35 -21.29 -12.76 19.90
CA TYR A 35 -20.06 -13.21 19.23
C TYR A 35 -19.75 -14.68 19.56
N THR A 36 -19.84 -15.05 20.83
CA THR A 36 -19.63 -16.44 21.27
C THR A 36 -20.61 -17.41 20.61
N GLN A 37 -21.87 -16.99 20.45
CA GLN A 37 -22.88 -17.78 19.72
C GLN A 37 -22.52 -17.90 18.23
N LEU A 38 -22.21 -16.78 17.54
CA LEU A 38 -21.79 -16.78 16.13
C LEU A 38 -20.59 -17.70 15.89
N ARG A 39 -19.59 -17.61 16.75
CA ARG A 39 -18.34 -18.40 16.70
C ARG A 39 -18.56 -19.91 16.85
N GLY A 40 -19.57 -20.29 17.60
CA GLY A 40 -19.95 -21.68 17.87
C GLY A 40 -21.04 -22.24 16.97
N LEU A 41 -21.60 -21.44 16.05
CA LEU A 41 -22.70 -21.89 15.19
C LEU A 41 -22.27 -23.00 14.24
N LEU A 42 -23.16 -24.00 14.15
CA LEU A 42 -23.09 -25.07 13.16
C LEU A 42 -24.47 -25.27 12.51
N PRO A 43 -24.55 -25.69 11.24
CA PRO A 43 -25.81 -26.01 10.61
C PRO A 43 -26.40 -27.28 11.24
N GLY A 44 -27.71 -27.34 11.45
CA GLY A 44 -28.28 -28.58 12.02
C GLY A 44 -29.74 -28.53 12.44
N GLY A 45 -30.44 -27.43 12.29
CA GLY A 45 -31.85 -27.34 12.68
C GLY A 45 -32.80 -27.62 11.52
N GLU A 46 -32.74 -26.87 10.46
CA GLU A 46 -33.64 -26.92 9.32
C GLU A 46 -32.86 -27.25 8.05
N VAL A 47 -33.39 -28.17 7.27
CA VAL A 47 -32.87 -28.50 5.94
C VAL A 47 -33.99 -28.41 4.94
N ILE A 48 -33.81 -27.61 3.88
CA ILE A 48 -34.76 -27.49 2.75
C ILE A 48 -34.16 -28.07 1.50
N ALA A 49 -35.02 -28.62 0.63
CA ALA A 49 -34.63 -29.01 -0.73
C ALA A 49 -34.98 -27.87 -1.71
N VAL A 50 -34.14 -27.70 -2.72
CA VAL A 50 -34.35 -26.72 -3.79
C VAL A 50 -34.11 -27.35 -5.16
N SER A 51 -34.77 -26.79 -6.19
CA SER A 51 -34.56 -27.17 -7.59
C SER A 51 -34.77 -25.95 -8.49
N ASN A 52 -33.82 -25.71 -9.40
CA ASN A 52 -33.82 -24.60 -10.35
C ASN A 52 -34.03 -23.24 -9.65
N LEU A 53 -33.29 -23.00 -8.57
CA LEU A 53 -33.27 -21.72 -7.85
C LEU A 53 -32.15 -20.84 -8.38
N GLU A 54 -32.45 -19.56 -8.61
CA GLU A 54 -31.46 -18.53 -8.86
C GLU A 54 -31.44 -17.54 -7.69
N LEU A 55 -30.22 -17.20 -7.27
CA LEU A 55 -29.96 -16.17 -6.26
C LEU A 55 -29.02 -15.13 -6.87
N HIS A 56 -29.46 -13.86 -6.91
CA HIS A 56 -28.69 -12.76 -7.46
C HIS A 56 -28.05 -11.92 -6.35
N ARG A 57 -26.73 -11.68 -6.48
CA ARG A 57 -25.98 -10.77 -5.58
C ARG A 57 -25.08 -9.90 -6.43
N ASP A 58 -25.54 -8.66 -6.63
CA ASP A 58 -24.91 -7.68 -7.53
C ASP A 58 -24.72 -8.26 -8.94
N ALA A 59 -23.48 -8.32 -9.45
CA ALA A 59 -23.14 -8.89 -10.76
C ALA A 59 -23.08 -10.43 -10.78
N ALA A 60 -23.23 -11.08 -9.62
CA ALA A 60 -23.18 -12.53 -9.50
C ALA A 60 -24.56 -13.17 -9.54
N THR A 61 -24.68 -14.27 -10.27
CA THR A 61 -25.84 -15.15 -10.29
C THR A 61 -25.43 -16.54 -9.82
N PHE A 62 -26.00 -17.00 -8.71
CA PHE A 62 -25.86 -18.36 -8.21
C PHE A 62 -27.07 -19.19 -8.67
N THR A 63 -26.84 -20.24 -9.42
CA THR A 63 -27.85 -21.16 -9.90
C THR A 63 -27.73 -22.49 -9.17
N PHE A 64 -28.77 -22.91 -8.48
CA PHE A 64 -28.87 -24.21 -7.80
C PHE A 64 -29.80 -25.13 -8.61
N ARG A 65 -29.20 -25.98 -9.43
CA ARG A 65 -29.99 -26.90 -10.30
C ARG A 65 -30.78 -27.89 -9.48
N HIS A 66 -30.14 -28.47 -8.45
CA HIS A 66 -30.79 -29.28 -7.40
C HIS A 66 -29.87 -29.39 -6.18
N GLY A 67 -30.46 -29.56 -5.02
CA GLY A 67 -29.69 -29.73 -3.79
C GLY A 67 -30.46 -29.39 -2.53
N SER A 68 -29.74 -29.28 -1.43
CA SER A 68 -30.31 -28.94 -0.11
C SER A 68 -29.50 -27.87 0.58
N PHE A 69 -30.21 -27.03 1.33
CA PHE A 69 -29.62 -26.03 2.24
C PHE A 69 -29.89 -26.41 3.69
N ALA A 70 -28.84 -26.46 4.50
CA ALA A 70 -28.92 -26.60 5.94
C ALA A 70 -28.69 -25.24 6.61
N PHE A 71 -29.66 -24.79 7.39
CA PHE A 71 -29.59 -23.48 8.05
C PHE A 71 -28.77 -23.52 9.34
N TYR A 72 -28.05 -22.41 9.60
CA TYR A 72 -27.49 -22.15 10.93
C TYR A 72 -28.61 -21.74 11.91
N GLY A 73 -28.37 -21.91 13.20
CA GLY A 73 -29.27 -21.39 14.24
C GLY A 73 -29.33 -19.85 14.22
N GLU A 74 -30.39 -19.32 14.81
CA GLU A 74 -30.58 -17.88 14.97
C GLU A 74 -29.65 -17.31 16.04
N VAL A 75 -29.10 -16.12 15.80
CA VAL A 75 -28.43 -15.28 16.79
C VAL A 75 -29.11 -13.92 16.80
N ASN A 76 -29.57 -13.48 17.97
CA ASN A 76 -30.34 -12.24 18.11
C ASN A 76 -31.56 -12.18 17.15
N GLY A 77 -32.23 -13.33 16.93
CA GLY A 77 -33.39 -13.42 16.03
C GLY A 77 -33.05 -13.34 14.53
N LYS A 78 -31.78 -13.47 14.13
CA LYS A 78 -31.32 -13.44 12.76
C LYS A 78 -30.64 -14.77 12.39
N VAL A 79 -30.96 -15.34 11.22
CA VAL A 79 -30.20 -16.42 10.58
C VAL A 79 -29.07 -15.80 9.79
N THR A 80 -27.84 -16.19 10.07
CA THR A 80 -26.63 -15.58 9.49
C THR A 80 -25.87 -16.51 8.56
N GLY A 81 -26.45 -17.63 8.14
CA GLY A 81 -25.80 -18.48 7.17
C GLY A 81 -26.56 -19.77 6.87
N VAL A 82 -26.13 -20.40 5.79
CA VAL A 82 -26.59 -21.70 5.33
C VAL A 82 -25.43 -22.46 4.70
N VAL A 83 -25.52 -23.80 4.66
CA VAL A 83 -24.63 -24.64 3.89
C VAL A 83 -25.39 -25.31 2.78
N PHE A 84 -24.91 -25.18 1.56
CA PHE A 84 -25.47 -25.86 0.38
C PHE A 84 -24.68 -27.13 0.05
N LYS A 85 -25.39 -28.14 -0.39
CA LYS A 85 -24.84 -29.33 -1.03
C LYS A 85 -25.74 -29.76 -2.17
N GLY A 86 -25.16 -29.92 -3.35
CA GLY A 86 -25.89 -30.28 -4.57
C GLY A 86 -25.14 -29.89 -5.85
N ASP A 87 -25.87 -29.54 -6.88
CA ASP A 87 -25.33 -29.06 -8.16
C ASP A 87 -25.57 -27.57 -8.26
N GLY A 88 -24.50 -26.81 -8.04
CA GLY A 88 -24.47 -25.34 -8.04
C GLY A 88 -23.59 -24.79 -9.15
N HIS A 89 -23.89 -23.57 -9.56
CA HIS A 89 -23.13 -22.81 -10.55
C HIS A 89 -23.10 -21.34 -10.15
N VAL A 90 -21.98 -20.69 -10.32
CA VAL A 90 -21.86 -19.24 -10.20
C VAL A 90 -21.40 -18.63 -11.52
N HIS A 91 -22.11 -17.60 -11.95
CA HIS A 91 -21.80 -16.78 -13.11
C HIS A 91 -21.64 -15.33 -12.69
N ILE A 92 -20.56 -14.67 -13.14
CA ILE A 92 -20.29 -13.26 -12.85
C ILE A 92 -19.91 -12.53 -14.14
N THR A 93 -20.64 -11.48 -14.48
CA THR A 93 -20.28 -10.57 -15.58
C THR A 93 -19.77 -9.28 -15.01
N PRO A 94 -18.42 -9.02 -15.08
CA PRO A 94 -17.86 -7.78 -14.55
C PRO A 94 -18.41 -6.54 -15.23
N PRO A 95 -18.73 -5.47 -14.48
CA PRO A 95 -19.35 -4.28 -15.06
C PRO A 95 -18.37 -3.45 -15.90
N THR A 96 -17.05 -3.54 -15.64
CA THR A 96 -16.04 -2.70 -16.30
C THR A 96 -15.23 -3.47 -17.36
N ALA A 97 -14.69 -2.75 -18.33
CA ALA A 97 -13.78 -3.32 -19.34
C ALA A 97 -12.45 -3.75 -18.71
N GLU A 98 -11.99 -3.05 -17.69
CA GLU A 98 -10.78 -3.35 -16.94
C GLU A 98 -10.85 -4.73 -16.28
N GLU A 99 -11.93 -5.02 -15.55
CA GLU A 99 -12.15 -6.30 -14.91
C GLU A 99 -12.30 -7.45 -15.92
N ARG A 100 -12.99 -7.20 -17.04
CA ARG A 100 -13.08 -8.18 -18.13
C ARG A 100 -11.73 -8.48 -18.75
N HIS A 101 -10.87 -7.47 -18.92
CA HIS A 101 -9.51 -7.66 -19.43
C HIS A 101 -8.67 -8.50 -18.47
N ASN A 102 -8.72 -8.20 -17.17
CA ASN A 102 -8.00 -8.97 -16.15
C ASN A 102 -8.42 -10.47 -16.16
N LEU A 103 -9.72 -10.74 -16.22
CA LEU A 103 -10.21 -12.11 -16.39
C LEU A 103 -9.70 -12.76 -17.68
N GLN A 104 -9.72 -12.03 -18.80
CA GLN A 104 -9.24 -12.56 -20.08
C GLN A 104 -7.75 -12.97 -20.02
N VAL A 105 -6.92 -12.19 -19.31
CA VAL A 105 -5.50 -12.51 -19.12
C VAL A 105 -5.32 -13.74 -18.23
N THR A 106 -6.05 -13.82 -17.13
CA THR A 106 -5.85 -14.83 -16.09
C THR A 106 -6.62 -16.12 -16.31
N THR A 107 -7.80 -16.07 -16.96
CA THR A 107 -8.71 -17.19 -17.15
C THR A 107 -9.02 -17.53 -18.60
N HIS A 108 -8.61 -16.71 -19.57
CA HIS A 108 -8.94 -16.77 -20.99
C HIS A 108 -10.43 -16.54 -21.31
N ALA A 109 -11.17 -15.93 -20.39
CA ALA A 109 -12.58 -15.56 -20.55
C ALA A 109 -12.83 -14.17 -19.97
N ASP A 110 -13.78 -13.41 -20.51
CA ASP A 110 -14.16 -12.07 -20.06
C ASP A 110 -15.34 -12.08 -19.06
N GLN A 111 -15.82 -13.30 -18.73
CA GLN A 111 -16.82 -13.58 -17.69
C GLN A 111 -16.30 -14.72 -16.83
N PHE A 112 -16.77 -14.79 -15.59
CA PHE A 112 -16.40 -15.85 -14.68
C PHE A 112 -17.51 -16.88 -14.55
N ASP A 113 -17.16 -18.17 -14.74
CA ASP A 113 -18.06 -19.29 -14.63
C ASP A 113 -17.42 -20.44 -13.85
N GLU A 114 -18.10 -20.93 -12.80
CA GLU A 114 -17.63 -22.04 -11.99
C GLU A 114 -18.79 -22.92 -11.51
N ASP A 115 -18.65 -24.23 -11.67
CA ASP A 115 -19.54 -25.21 -11.07
C ASP A 115 -19.03 -25.62 -9.69
N PHE A 116 -19.92 -25.81 -8.73
CA PHE A 116 -19.58 -26.24 -7.37
C PHE A 116 -20.62 -27.25 -6.84
N ASP A 117 -20.14 -28.13 -5.96
CA ASP A 117 -20.97 -29.14 -5.32
C ASP A 117 -21.30 -28.86 -3.86
N GLN A 118 -20.56 -27.92 -3.26
CA GLN A 118 -20.69 -27.50 -1.87
C GLN A 118 -20.37 -26.02 -1.73
N ALA A 119 -21.16 -25.31 -0.93
CA ALA A 119 -20.89 -23.93 -0.56
C ALA A 119 -21.38 -23.60 0.85
N VAL A 120 -20.65 -22.72 1.53
CA VAL A 120 -21.07 -22.10 2.79
C VAL A 120 -21.38 -20.64 2.53
N PHE A 121 -22.60 -20.24 2.84
CA PHE A 121 -23.04 -18.85 2.74
C PHE A 121 -23.12 -18.23 4.12
N ARG A 122 -22.54 -17.05 4.28
CA ARG A 122 -22.69 -16.23 5.47
C ARG A 122 -23.29 -14.89 5.04
N PHE A 123 -24.31 -14.42 5.75
CA PHE A 123 -25.08 -13.27 5.30
C PHE A 123 -25.84 -12.58 6.43
N THR A 124 -26.23 -11.32 6.16
CA THR A 124 -27.13 -10.54 7.01
C THR A 124 -28.27 -9.89 6.20
N ASP A 125 -28.33 -10.20 4.91
CA ASP A 125 -29.34 -9.74 3.96
C ASP A 125 -30.61 -10.63 3.94
N SER A 126 -31.43 -10.57 2.88
CA SER A 126 -32.66 -11.32 2.69
C SER A 126 -32.50 -12.79 2.32
N THR A 127 -31.27 -13.32 2.23
CA THR A 127 -30.98 -14.68 1.73
C THR A 127 -31.82 -15.75 2.39
N ALA A 128 -31.95 -15.77 3.73
CA ALA A 128 -32.75 -16.77 4.41
C ALA A 128 -34.22 -16.77 3.97
N ALA A 129 -34.82 -15.60 3.83
CA ALA A 129 -36.21 -15.47 3.40
C ALA A 129 -36.42 -15.89 1.94
N GLU A 130 -35.46 -15.57 1.06
CA GLU A 130 -35.47 -15.99 -0.36
C GLU A 130 -35.42 -17.53 -0.48
N LEU A 131 -34.52 -18.16 0.30
CA LEU A 131 -34.35 -19.62 0.31
C LEU A 131 -35.61 -20.33 0.86
N HIS A 132 -36.20 -19.84 1.94
CA HIS A 132 -37.45 -20.39 2.47
C HIS A 132 -38.60 -20.29 1.46
N LYS A 133 -38.71 -19.17 0.75
CA LYS A 133 -39.74 -18.97 -0.29
C LYS A 133 -39.56 -19.92 -1.47
N ALA A 134 -38.31 -20.27 -1.80
CA ALA A 134 -37.97 -21.15 -2.92
C ALA A 134 -37.93 -22.64 -2.57
N ALA A 135 -38.11 -22.99 -1.30
CA ALA A 135 -38.08 -24.38 -0.84
C ALA A 135 -39.10 -25.26 -1.58
N THR A 136 -38.66 -26.35 -2.16
CA THR A 136 -39.52 -27.35 -2.84
C THR A 136 -39.98 -28.48 -1.90
N GLY A 137 -39.38 -28.57 -0.71
CA GLY A 137 -39.66 -29.53 0.33
C GLY A 137 -38.63 -29.56 1.44
N LYS A 138 -38.73 -30.56 2.30
CA LYS A 138 -37.68 -30.83 3.30
C LYS A 138 -36.50 -31.54 2.64
N GLY A 139 -35.29 -31.11 2.99
CA GLY A 139 -34.06 -31.80 2.62
C GLY A 139 -33.69 -32.85 3.66
N ASP A 140 -32.79 -33.73 3.30
CA ASP A 140 -32.24 -34.75 4.19
C ASP A 140 -31.06 -34.17 4.99
N ALA A 141 -30.99 -34.51 6.28
CA ALA A 141 -29.88 -34.16 7.10
C ALA A 141 -28.62 -34.95 6.68
N ASP A 142 -27.51 -34.21 6.45
CA ASP A 142 -26.21 -34.81 6.08
C ASP A 142 -25.11 -34.25 6.98
N SER A 143 -24.28 -35.10 7.54
CA SER A 143 -23.10 -34.69 8.31
C SER A 143 -22.09 -33.86 7.51
N ALA A 144 -22.16 -33.91 6.19
CA ALA A 144 -21.32 -33.09 5.30
C ALA A 144 -21.58 -31.58 5.48
N PHE A 145 -22.81 -31.16 5.83
CA PHE A 145 -23.08 -29.75 6.12
C PHE A 145 -22.25 -29.22 7.29
N VAL A 146 -22.16 -30.01 8.37
CA VAL A 146 -21.33 -29.64 9.53
C VAL A 146 -19.85 -29.62 9.19
N ARG A 147 -19.38 -30.60 8.42
CA ARG A 147 -17.97 -30.62 7.97
C ARG A 147 -17.62 -29.40 7.13
N ALA A 148 -18.44 -29.05 6.14
CA ALA A 148 -18.23 -27.86 5.31
C ALA A 148 -18.16 -26.57 6.15
N ALA A 149 -19.06 -26.41 7.11
CA ALA A 149 -19.04 -25.27 8.01
C ALA A 149 -17.75 -25.20 8.86
N GLN A 150 -17.30 -26.35 9.36
CA GLN A 150 -16.06 -26.44 10.14
C GLN A 150 -14.81 -26.18 9.30
N GLU A 151 -14.79 -26.67 8.05
CA GLU A 151 -13.71 -26.44 7.09
C GLU A 151 -13.57 -24.94 6.79
N LEU A 152 -14.69 -24.25 6.51
CA LEU A 152 -14.66 -22.79 6.32
C LEU A 152 -14.17 -22.06 7.56
N GLN A 153 -14.71 -22.39 8.75
CA GLN A 153 -14.28 -21.77 9.99
C GLN A 153 -12.77 -21.96 10.24
N SER A 154 -12.25 -23.17 9.98
CA SER A 154 -10.82 -23.44 10.08
C SER A 154 -10.03 -22.63 9.07
N PHE A 155 -10.49 -22.57 7.82
CA PHE A 155 -9.83 -21.86 6.74
C PHE A 155 -9.78 -20.34 7.01
N ALA A 156 -10.88 -19.73 7.41
CA ALA A 156 -10.95 -18.32 7.78
C ALA A 156 -9.95 -17.98 8.89
N ARG A 157 -9.89 -18.81 9.93
CA ARG A 157 -8.97 -18.61 11.07
C ARG A 157 -7.50 -18.77 10.74
N THR A 158 -7.14 -19.76 9.90
CA THR A 158 -5.73 -20.20 9.75
C THR A 158 -5.09 -19.82 8.42
N LYS A 159 -5.88 -19.33 7.48
CA LYS A 159 -5.44 -18.95 6.13
C LYS A 159 -5.82 -17.53 5.75
N LEU A 160 -7.12 -17.19 5.82
CA LEU A 160 -7.54 -15.81 5.57
C LEU A 160 -7.09 -14.89 6.71
N HIS A 161 -7.04 -15.39 7.94
CA HIS A 161 -6.85 -14.60 9.16
C HIS A 161 -7.92 -13.51 9.34
N ASP A 162 -9.12 -13.72 8.75
CA ASP A 162 -10.26 -12.84 8.78
C ASP A 162 -11.30 -13.32 9.77
N ASN A 163 -11.81 -12.42 10.62
CA ASN A 163 -12.80 -12.72 11.65
C ASN A 163 -14.23 -12.48 11.14
N LEU A 164 -14.70 -13.36 10.26
CA LEU A 164 -16.05 -13.33 9.69
C LEU A 164 -17.14 -13.17 10.75
N ASP A 165 -16.97 -13.77 11.92
CA ASP A 165 -17.97 -13.70 13.00
C ASP A 165 -18.02 -12.31 13.64
N LEU A 166 -16.91 -11.56 13.61
CA LEU A 166 -16.87 -10.16 14.05
C LEU A 166 -17.61 -9.25 13.07
N ARG A 167 -17.41 -9.44 11.76
CA ARG A 167 -18.13 -8.70 10.72
C ARG A 167 -19.66 -8.97 10.80
N LEU A 168 -20.05 -10.22 10.99
CA LEU A 168 -21.46 -10.59 11.18
C LEU A 168 -22.04 -10.02 12.47
N LEU A 169 -21.23 -9.94 13.54
CA LEU A 169 -21.66 -9.37 14.82
C LEU A 169 -22.10 -7.91 14.67
N GLU A 170 -21.41 -7.13 13.86
CA GLU A 170 -21.76 -5.74 13.57
C GLU A 170 -23.19 -5.64 13.06
N ASP A 171 -23.55 -6.39 12.01
CA ASP A 171 -24.90 -6.39 11.44
C ASP A 171 -25.93 -7.04 12.36
N VAL A 172 -25.55 -8.02 13.17
CA VAL A 172 -26.44 -8.66 14.15
C VAL A 172 -26.86 -7.67 15.25
N LEU A 173 -25.95 -6.79 15.66
CA LEU A 173 -26.19 -5.78 16.68
C LEU A 173 -26.74 -4.46 16.11
N SER A 174 -26.49 -4.18 14.85
CA SER A 174 -26.97 -2.95 14.19
C SER A 174 -28.49 -2.97 14.02
N PRO A 175 -29.18 -1.85 14.32
CA PRO A 175 -30.60 -1.66 13.97
C PRO A 175 -30.79 -1.43 12.45
N ALA A 176 -29.71 -1.12 11.70
CA ALA A 176 -29.70 -0.87 10.26
C ALA A 176 -28.58 -1.71 9.60
N PRO A 177 -28.74 -3.06 9.53
CA PRO A 177 -27.71 -3.93 8.99
C PRO A 177 -27.44 -3.62 7.52
N GLY A 178 -26.16 -3.66 7.12
CA GLY A 178 -25.72 -3.28 5.80
C GLY A 178 -26.11 -4.25 4.69
N GLY A 179 -26.38 -5.52 5.02
CA GLY A 179 -26.72 -6.55 4.03
C GLY A 179 -25.50 -7.30 3.48
N TYR A 180 -24.55 -7.62 4.32
CA TYR A 180 -23.39 -8.47 4.02
C TYR A 180 -23.78 -9.83 3.41
N PHE A 181 -23.02 -10.29 2.41
CA PHE A 181 -23.18 -11.62 1.82
C PHE A 181 -21.81 -12.17 1.40
N MET A 182 -21.50 -13.39 1.80
CA MET A 182 -20.33 -14.15 1.39
C MET A 182 -20.72 -15.56 0.98
N ALA A 183 -20.11 -16.06 -0.11
CA ALA A 183 -20.21 -17.45 -0.54
C ALA A 183 -18.80 -18.05 -0.61
N ALA A 184 -18.50 -19.02 0.26
CA ALA A 184 -17.31 -19.85 0.17
C ALA A 184 -17.67 -21.14 -0.54
N MET A 185 -17.13 -21.35 -1.74
CA MET A 185 -17.49 -22.42 -2.66
C MET A 185 -16.36 -23.43 -2.84
N HIS A 186 -16.70 -24.72 -2.88
CA HIS A 186 -15.81 -25.75 -3.36
C HIS A 186 -16.05 -25.93 -4.86
N GLY A 187 -15.32 -25.14 -5.66
CA GLY A 187 -15.42 -25.17 -7.11
C GLY A 187 -14.66 -26.34 -7.73
N HIS A 188 -15.08 -26.76 -8.93
CA HIS A 188 -14.45 -27.86 -9.64
C HIS A 188 -13.05 -27.51 -10.16
N LYS A 189 -12.85 -26.23 -10.57
CA LYS A 189 -11.54 -25.71 -11.03
C LYS A 189 -10.82 -24.93 -9.95
N ALA A 190 -11.58 -24.27 -9.05
CA ALA A 190 -11.10 -23.43 -7.97
C ALA A 190 -11.65 -23.95 -6.63
N PRO A 191 -10.95 -24.85 -5.93
CA PRO A 191 -11.48 -25.53 -4.74
C PRO A 191 -11.72 -24.58 -3.55
N HIS A 192 -11.10 -23.42 -3.50
CA HIS A 192 -11.28 -22.41 -2.46
C HIS A 192 -11.63 -21.06 -3.10
N LEU A 193 -12.88 -20.94 -3.54
CA LEU A 193 -13.41 -19.76 -4.20
C LEU A 193 -14.33 -19.00 -3.23
N PHE A 194 -14.09 -17.70 -3.09
CA PHE A 194 -14.86 -16.82 -2.23
C PHE A 194 -15.45 -15.68 -3.05
N PHE A 195 -16.75 -15.53 -3.00
CA PHE A 195 -17.44 -14.33 -3.46
C PHE A 195 -17.89 -13.53 -2.25
N LEU A 196 -17.55 -12.25 -2.21
CA LEU A 196 -17.90 -11.33 -1.14
C LEU A 196 -18.65 -10.14 -1.70
N TYR A 197 -19.74 -9.79 -1.05
CA TYR A 197 -20.43 -8.51 -1.20
C TYR A 197 -20.54 -7.87 0.18
N ASP A 198 -19.79 -6.80 0.41
CA ASP A 198 -19.83 -6.05 1.64
C ASP A 198 -20.12 -4.56 1.36
N PRO A 199 -21.29 -4.04 1.76
CA PRO A 199 -21.62 -2.62 1.60
C PRO A 199 -20.69 -1.65 2.34
N LEU A 200 -19.91 -2.13 3.32
CA LEU A 200 -18.90 -1.35 4.04
C LEU A 200 -17.53 -1.39 3.37
N GLY A 201 -17.42 -2.04 2.22
CA GLY A 201 -16.18 -2.31 1.50
C GLY A 201 -15.67 -3.71 1.78
N ALA A 202 -15.39 -4.48 0.70
CA ALA A 202 -14.79 -5.79 0.82
C ALA A 202 -13.36 -5.67 1.35
N GLU A 203 -12.98 -6.51 2.30
CA GLU A 203 -11.78 -6.33 3.12
C GLU A 203 -10.49 -6.20 2.29
N GLY A 204 -10.31 -7.07 1.29
CA GLY A 204 -9.10 -7.06 0.46
C GLY A 204 -9.02 -5.91 -0.55
N VAL A 205 -10.13 -5.26 -0.86
CA VAL A 205 -10.25 -4.31 -2.00
C VAL A 205 -11.02 -3.03 -1.66
N ALA A 206 -11.25 -2.76 -0.39
CA ALA A 206 -11.95 -1.54 -0.01
C ALA A 206 -11.34 -0.27 -0.69
N PRO A 207 -12.17 0.66 -1.15
CA PRO A 207 -13.60 0.84 -0.84
C PRO A 207 -14.60 0.09 -1.75
N GLU A 208 -14.17 -0.81 -2.60
CA GLU A 208 -15.05 -1.60 -3.46
C GLU A 208 -15.87 -2.62 -2.64
N GLU A 209 -17.11 -2.85 -3.03
CA GLU A 209 -18.06 -3.69 -2.28
C GLU A 209 -18.08 -5.14 -2.75
N VAL A 210 -17.62 -5.41 -3.97
CA VAL A 210 -17.69 -6.74 -4.58
C VAL A 210 -16.29 -7.28 -4.82
N GLU A 211 -16.05 -8.49 -4.31
CA GLU A 211 -14.78 -9.19 -4.48
C GLU A 211 -15.03 -10.65 -4.87
N LEU A 212 -14.21 -11.16 -5.78
CA LEU A 212 -14.05 -12.59 -6.02
C LEU A 212 -12.60 -12.97 -5.72
N MET A 213 -12.38 -13.82 -4.73
CA MET A 213 -11.06 -14.32 -4.34
C MET A 213 -10.95 -15.80 -4.66
N ASN A 214 -9.82 -16.20 -5.19
CA ASN A 214 -9.42 -17.61 -5.34
C ASN A 214 -8.17 -17.85 -4.49
N TRP A 215 -8.21 -18.86 -3.63
CA TRP A 215 -7.07 -19.26 -2.80
C TRP A 215 -6.46 -20.57 -3.30
N ASN A 216 -5.16 -20.54 -3.52
CA ASN A 216 -4.39 -21.73 -3.88
C ASN A 216 -3.17 -21.93 -2.95
N ASP A 217 -2.28 -22.88 -3.27
CA ASP A 217 -1.10 -23.19 -2.46
C ASP A 217 -0.11 -22.01 -2.32
N TRP A 218 -0.23 -21.01 -3.18
CA TRP A 218 0.63 -19.79 -3.20
C TRP A 218 0.01 -18.62 -2.46
N GLY A 219 -1.25 -18.72 -2.04
CA GLY A 219 -1.99 -17.68 -1.36
C GLY A 219 -3.19 -17.15 -2.16
N PRO A 220 -3.74 -15.99 -1.76
CA PRO A 220 -4.91 -15.42 -2.42
C PRO A 220 -4.57 -14.79 -3.76
N SER A 221 -5.51 -14.87 -4.69
CA SER A 221 -5.57 -14.01 -5.87
C SER A 221 -6.97 -13.42 -5.98
N ILE A 222 -7.10 -12.18 -6.41
CA ILE A 222 -8.37 -11.47 -6.54
C ILE A 222 -8.64 -11.20 -8.02
N PRO A 223 -9.24 -12.16 -8.74
CA PRO A 223 -9.52 -12.00 -10.16
C PRO A 223 -10.55 -10.92 -10.48
N LEU A 224 -11.48 -10.64 -9.56
CA LEU A 224 -12.49 -9.59 -9.72
C LEU A 224 -12.62 -8.74 -8.46
N ALA A 225 -12.69 -7.42 -8.66
CA ALA A 225 -13.14 -6.49 -7.63
C ALA A 225 -13.75 -5.25 -8.31
N PHE A 226 -14.88 -4.77 -7.80
CA PHE A 226 -15.55 -3.61 -8.38
C PHE A 226 -16.60 -3.04 -7.41
N HIS A 227 -16.98 -1.77 -7.62
CA HIS A 227 -18.13 -1.17 -6.98
C HIS A 227 -19.42 -1.83 -7.47
N ARG A 228 -20.53 -1.59 -6.78
CA ARG A 228 -21.84 -2.14 -7.18
C ARG A 228 -22.13 -1.89 -8.65
N ALA A 229 -22.59 -2.91 -9.37
CA ALA A 229 -22.89 -2.84 -10.81
C ALA A 229 -23.89 -1.71 -11.13
N ALA A 230 -24.83 -1.43 -10.21
CA ALA A 230 -25.77 -0.32 -10.34
C ALA A 230 -25.08 1.06 -10.34
N GLU A 231 -23.96 1.21 -9.65
CA GLU A 231 -23.21 2.49 -9.58
C GLU A 231 -22.52 2.79 -10.91
N TYR A 232 -21.98 1.77 -11.57
CA TYR A 232 -21.47 1.94 -12.94
C TYR A 232 -22.58 2.28 -13.92
N ALA A 233 -23.75 1.62 -13.83
CA ALA A 233 -24.89 1.87 -14.70
C ALA A 233 -25.46 3.30 -14.52
N ASN A 234 -25.39 3.84 -13.32
CA ASN A 234 -25.86 5.18 -12.97
C ASN A 234 -24.77 6.25 -13.04
N HIS A 235 -23.54 5.89 -13.41
CA HIS A 235 -22.38 6.78 -13.41
C HIS A 235 -22.08 7.41 -12.04
N THR A 236 -22.32 6.69 -10.96
CA THR A 236 -22.03 7.10 -9.57
C THR A 236 -20.81 6.37 -8.97
N ALA A 237 -20.30 5.32 -9.60
CA ALA A 237 -19.05 4.68 -9.20
C ALA A 237 -17.88 5.62 -9.49
N SER A 238 -17.54 6.46 -8.53
CA SER A 238 -16.52 7.50 -8.71
C SER A 238 -15.17 7.12 -8.09
N GLY A 239 -15.11 6.07 -7.27
CA GLY A 239 -13.98 5.76 -6.43
C GLY A 239 -13.72 6.82 -5.34
N ASN A 240 -14.61 7.79 -5.20
CA ASN A 240 -14.52 8.88 -4.22
C ASN A 240 -15.20 8.54 -2.89
N GLU A 241 -16.02 7.52 -2.86
CA GLU A 241 -16.70 7.07 -1.66
C GLU A 241 -15.68 6.42 -0.70
N LEU A 242 -15.73 6.84 0.55
CA LEU A 242 -15.12 6.11 1.65
C LEU A 242 -16.21 5.20 2.22
N ASN A 243 -16.20 3.94 1.85
CA ASN A 243 -17.02 2.92 2.49
C ASN A 243 -16.36 2.51 3.81
N ALA A 244 -16.32 3.44 4.75
CA ALA A 244 -15.83 3.20 6.10
C ALA A 244 -16.99 3.46 7.07
N ALA A 245 -17.24 2.51 7.96
CA ALA A 245 -18.31 2.63 8.95
C ALA A 245 -18.08 3.80 9.93
N TYR A 246 -16.84 4.22 10.11
CA TYR A 246 -16.45 5.30 11.03
C TYR A 246 -15.14 5.96 10.59
N ARG A 247 -14.81 7.12 11.20
CA ARG A 247 -13.53 7.80 11.09
C ARG A 247 -12.93 8.09 12.45
N ILE A 248 -11.62 7.90 12.59
CA ILE A 248 -10.85 8.39 13.72
C ILE A 248 -10.59 9.88 13.51
N LEU A 249 -10.90 10.67 14.53
CA LEU A 249 -10.73 12.12 14.52
C LEU A 249 -9.42 12.55 15.20
N GLY A 250 -9.02 11.80 16.22
CA GLY A 250 -7.79 12.05 16.97
C GLY A 250 -7.46 10.93 17.93
N GLU A 251 -6.17 10.85 18.30
CA GLU A 251 -5.68 9.85 19.24
C GLU A 251 -4.70 10.47 20.25
N ASP A 252 -4.89 10.09 21.55
CA ASP A 252 -3.90 10.31 22.59
C ASP A 252 -3.25 8.95 22.92
N LEU A 253 -1.95 8.81 22.67
CA LEU A 253 -1.18 7.58 22.85
C LEU A 253 -0.18 7.75 23.99
N ASP A 254 -0.28 6.94 25.04
CA ASP A 254 0.68 6.88 26.15
C ASP A 254 1.35 5.51 26.13
N VAL A 255 2.66 5.47 25.73
CA VAL A 255 3.35 4.25 25.33
C VAL A 255 4.68 4.10 26.04
N SER A 256 4.90 2.93 26.63
CA SER A 256 6.16 2.52 27.24
C SER A 256 6.84 1.46 26.38
N ILE A 257 8.15 1.62 26.11
CA ILE A 257 8.97 0.66 25.37
C ILE A 257 10.14 0.24 26.26
N GLU A 258 10.25 -1.07 26.51
CA GLU A 258 11.35 -1.63 27.31
C GLU A 258 12.59 -1.94 26.45
N LYS A 259 13.73 -2.20 27.09
CA LYS A 259 14.96 -2.65 26.40
C LYS A 259 14.79 -3.97 25.66
N SER A 260 13.82 -4.77 26.05
CA SER A 260 13.46 -6.04 25.39
C SER A 260 12.69 -5.84 24.07
N GLY A 261 12.30 -4.63 23.71
CA GLY A 261 11.34 -4.36 22.65
C GLY A 261 9.87 -4.57 23.07
N PHE A 262 9.60 -4.94 24.35
CA PHE A 262 8.23 -5.03 24.85
C PHE A 262 7.58 -3.66 24.87
N LEU A 263 6.39 -3.57 24.26
CA LEU A 263 5.59 -2.36 24.18
C LEU A 263 4.33 -2.51 25.04
N SER A 264 4.00 -1.49 25.80
CA SER A 264 2.72 -1.38 26.49
C SER A 264 2.17 0.03 26.31
N GLY A 265 0.86 0.14 26.09
CA GLY A 265 0.25 1.42 25.80
C GLY A 265 -1.20 1.55 26.26
N VAL A 266 -1.63 2.80 26.35
CA VAL A 266 -3.01 3.21 26.48
C VAL A 266 -3.31 4.18 25.34
N ALA A 267 -4.23 3.82 24.48
CA ALA A 267 -4.73 4.69 23.42
C ALA A 267 -6.11 5.23 23.83
N LYS A 268 -6.29 6.55 23.72
CA LYS A 268 -7.62 7.17 23.67
C LYS A 268 -7.91 7.49 22.20
N VAL A 269 -8.94 6.88 21.65
CA VAL A 269 -9.35 7.00 20.25
C VAL A 269 -10.67 7.78 20.21
N ASP A 270 -10.66 8.96 19.62
CA ASP A 270 -11.84 9.76 19.36
C ASP A 270 -12.35 9.49 17.95
N LEU A 271 -13.58 9.02 17.78
CA LEU A 271 -14.11 8.62 16.49
C LEU A 271 -15.53 9.16 16.25
N ARG A 272 -15.93 9.17 14.97
CA ARG A 272 -17.26 9.51 14.50
C ARG A 272 -17.81 8.39 13.62
N ALA A 273 -19.05 8.00 13.84
CA ALA A 273 -19.74 7.09 12.94
C ALA A 273 -20.07 7.79 11.60
N ASP A 274 -19.72 7.15 10.48
CA ASP A 274 -20.08 7.62 9.13
C ASP A 274 -21.33 6.89 8.60
N GLU A 275 -21.72 5.76 9.25
CA GLU A 275 -22.92 5.00 8.95
C GLU A 275 -23.92 5.00 10.12
N GLU A 276 -25.21 4.75 9.81
CA GLU A 276 -26.27 4.62 10.82
C GLU A 276 -26.22 3.25 11.49
N GLY A 277 -26.19 3.21 12.80
CA GLY A 277 -26.28 1.98 13.58
C GLY A 277 -24.95 1.28 13.83
N LEU A 278 -23.81 2.00 13.79
CA LEU A 278 -22.48 1.45 14.11
C LEU A 278 -22.49 0.80 15.51
N ALA A 279 -22.40 -0.50 15.55
CA ALA A 279 -22.46 -1.30 16.78
C ALA A 279 -21.11 -1.87 17.20
N VAL A 280 -20.19 -2.11 16.24
CA VAL A 280 -18.85 -2.63 16.47
C VAL A 280 -17.84 -1.71 15.77
N VAL A 281 -16.75 -1.41 16.45
CA VAL A 281 -15.61 -0.66 15.89
C VAL A 281 -14.45 -1.63 15.71
N THR A 282 -14.18 -2.03 14.48
CA THR A 282 -13.04 -2.89 14.14
C THR A 282 -11.80 -2.03 13.95
N LEU A 283 -10.73 -2.31 14.69
CA LEU A 283 -9.48 -1.57 14.69
C LEU A 283 -8.33 -2.48 14.31
N ASP A 284 -7.39 -1.97 13.51
CA ASP A 284 -6.13 -2.66 13.25
C ASP A 284 -5.21 -2.56 14.48
N LEU A 285 -4.62 -3.68 14.84
CA LEU A 285 -3.63 -3.77 15.91
C LEU A 285 -2.72 -4.97 15.67
N PHE A 286 -1.41 -4.77 15.72
CA PHE A 286 -0.46 -5.85 15.46
C PHE A 286 -0.79 -7.11 16.26
N PRO A 287 -0.81 -8.31 15.65
CA PRO A 287 -1.40 -9.52 16.27
C PRO A 287 -0.79 -9.93 17.62
N THR A 288 0.46 -9.56 17.90
CA THR A 288 1.11 -9.84 19.19
C THR A 288 0.78 -8.83 20.28
N LEU A 289 0.20 -7.68 19.91
CA LEU A 289 -0.34 -6.72 20.87
C LEU A 289 -1.70 -7.19 21.37
N ARG A 290 -1.78 -7.42 22.67
CA ARG A 290 -2.99 -7.98 23.28
C ARG A 290 -3.71 -6.93 24.11
N VAL A 291 -4.98 -6.75 23.79
CA VAL A 291 -5.86 -5.83 24.52
C VAL A 291 -6.25 -6.46 25.86
N SER A 292 -6.11 -5.71 26.93
CA SER A 292 -6.47 -6.13 28.28
C SER A 292 -7.73 -5.44 28.81
N ARG A 293 -8.07 -4.25 28.28
CA ARG A 293 -9.23 -3.49 28.69
C ARG A 293 -9.65 -2.49 27.63
N VAL A 294 -10.96 -2.32 27.47
CA VAL A 294 -11.57 -1.23 26.70
C VAL A 294 -12.60 -0.53 27.56
N GLN A 295 -12.60 0.81 27.51
CA GLN A 295 -13.56 1.63 28.26
C GLN A 295 -14.20 2.68 27.35
N ALA A 296 -15.47 2.96 27.58
CA ALA A 296 -16.19 4.09 27.01
C ALA A 296 -15.71 5.42 27.59
N ALA A 297 -16.11 6.54 27.00
CA ALA A 297 -15.83 7.89 27.50
C ALA A 297 -16.35 8.12 28.95
N THR A 298 -17.37 7.40 29.34
CA THR A 298 -17.93 7.42 30.72
C THR A 298 -17.04 6.72 31.75
N GLY A 299 -16.04 5.93 31.30
CA GLY A 299 -15.20 5.09 32.12
C GLY A 299 -15.75 3.66 32.34
N ASP A 300 -16.91 3.36 31.80
CA ASP A 300 -17.50 2.02 31.86
C ASP A 300 -16.73 1.05 30.95
N ASP A 301 -16.56 -0.19 31.37
CA ASP A 301 -15.93 -1.23 30.57
C ASP A 301 -16.83 -1.64 29.40
N LEU A 302 -16.23 -1.81 28.23
CA LEU A 302 -16.90 -2.32 27.03
C LEU A 302 -16.42 -3.75 26.71
N ASP A 303 -17.32 -4.52 26.13
CA ASP A 303 -16.93 -5.79 25.52
C ASP A 303 -16.03 -5.56 24.32
N PHE A 304 -15.07 -6.45 24.12
CA PHE A 304 -14.23 -6.47 22.94
C PHE A 304 -13.93 -7.89 22.51
N VAL A 305 -13.57 -8.03 21.25
CA VAL A 305 -13.18 -9.30 20.62
C VAL A 305 -11.75 -9.18 20.14
N GLN A 306 -10.92 -10.15 20.45
CA GLN A 306 -9.59 -10.34 19.87
C GLN A 306 -9.21 -11.81 20.03
N GLN A 307 -9.07 -12.54 18.94
CA GLN A 307 -8.69 -13.94 18.93
C GLN A 307 -7.18 -14.16 19.10
N GLY A 308 -6.72 -15.41 19.12
CA GLY A 308 -5.29 -15.74 19.19
C GLY A 308 -4.51 -15.16 18.02
N LYS A 309 -3.25 -14.80 18.21
CA LYS A 309 -2.40 -14.18 17.17
C LYS A 309 -2.18 -15.05 15.92
N ASP A 310 -2.37 -16.35 16.05
CA ASP A 310 -2.15 -17.34 14.98
C ASP A 310 -3.51 -17.82 14.39
N ASP A 311 -4.61 -17.21 14.82
CA ASP A 311 -5.96 -17.45 14.33
C ASP A 311 -6.41 -16.28 13.42
N ASP A 312 -7.58 -15.70 13.69
CA ASP A 312 -8.13 -14.49 13.09
C ASP A 312 -8.02 -13.33 14.10
N PRO A 313 -6.87 -12.62 14.16
CA PRO A 313 -6.52 -11.74 15.28
C PRO A 313 -7.22 -10.38 15.28
N ASP A 314 -8.17 -10.12 14.37
CA ASP A 314 -8.90 -8.88 14.28
C ASP A 314 -9.40 -8.41 15.64
N PHE A 315 -9.29 -7.10 15.86
CA PHE A 315 -9.67 -6.48 17.10
C PHE A 315 -10.92 -5.62 16.90
N GLY A 316 -12.00 -5.98 17.61
CA GLY A 316 -13.26 -5.25 17.56
C GLY A 316 -13.76 -4.85 18.93
N VAL A 317 -14.29 -3.65 19.04
CA VAL A 317 -14.92 -3.09 20.25
C VAL A 317 -16.44 -3.07 20.05
N VAL A 318 -17.16 -3.74 20.94
CA VAL A 318 -18.62 -3.73 20.95
C VAL A 318 -19.11 -2.52 21.75
N LEU A 319 -19.80 -1.61 21.08
CA LEU A 319 -20.32 -0.39 21.71
C LEU A 319 -21.49 -0.71 22.64
N ALA A 320 -21.64 0.06 23.73
CA ALA A 320 -22.75 -0.11 24.70
C ALA A 320 -24.12 0.09 24.04
N LYS A 321 -24.17 0.92 23.02
CA LYS A 321 -25.32 1.13 22.13
C LYS A 321 -24.82 1.49 20.74
N PRO A 322 -25.52 1.10 19.68
CA PRO A 322 -25.17 1.54 18.31
C PRO A 322 -25.20 3.06 18.19
N LEU A 323 -24.21 3.62 17.48
CA LEU A 323 -24.13 5.05 17.18
C LEU A 323 -24.96 5.37 15.94
N LYS A 324 -25.52 6.57 15.92
CA LYS A 324 -26.13 7.14 14.73
C LYS A 324 -25.05 7.73 13.81
N LYS A 325 -25.38 7.89 12.54
CA LYS A 325 -24.55 8.65 11.62
C LYS A 325 -24.20 10.02 12.20
N ASP A 326 -22.93 10.43 12.07
CA ASP A 326 -22.32 11.65 12.60
C ASP A 326 -22.24 11.71 14.15
N GLU A 327 -22.67 10.68 14.88
CA GLU A 327 -22.46 10.62 16.33
C GLU A 327 -20.98 10.30 16.65
N THR A 328 -20.45 10.97 17.67
CA THR A 328 -19.05 10.82 18.10
C THR A 328 -18.96 10.05 19.42
N THR A 329 -17.87 9.33 19.62
CA THR A 329 -17.54 8.68 20.88
C THR A 329 -16.03 8.63 21.09
N SER A 330 -15.61 8.26 22.31
CA SER A 330 -14.20 8.02 22.66
C SER A 330 -14.05 6.64 23.26
N LEU A 331 -13.02 5.94 22.88
CA LEU A 331 -12.61 4.65 23.42
C LEU A 331 -11.27 4.79 24.13
N ARG A 332 -11.10 4.16 25.28
CA ARG A 332 -9.81 4.04 25.97
C ARG A 332 -9.38 2.58 25.97
N ILE A 333 -8.30 2.27 25.25
CA ILE A 333 -7.84 0.92 24.95
C ILE A 333 -6.48 0.70 25.63
N THR A 334 -6.39 -0.31 26.49
CA THR A 334 -5.12 -0.72 27.13
C THR A 334 -4.59 -1.99 26.46
N TYR A 335 -3.36 -1.94 25.98
CA TYR A 335 -2.76 -3.03 25.20
C TYR A 335 -1.28 -3.19 25.52
N ALA A 336 -0.74 -4.39 25.26
CA ALA A 336 0.69 -4.67 25.41
C ALA A 336 1.09 -5.92 24.62
N GLY A 337 2.38 -5.98 24.22
CA GLY A 337 2.91 -7.17 23.55
C GLY A 337 4.40 -7.09 23.24
N LYS A 338 4.87 -8.13 22.56
CA LYS A 338 6.23 -8.28 22.06
C LYS A 338 6.23 -8.27 20.52
N ASP A 339 7.41 -8.36 19.95
CA ASP A 339 7.62 -8.51 18.50
C ASP A 339 7.05 -7.33 17.69
N VAL A 340 6.98 -6.16 18.29
CA VAL A 340 6.52 -4.89 17.70
C VAL A 340 7.71 -3.99 17.39
N VAL A 341 8.73 -4.08 18.26
CA VAL A 341 10.01 -3.38 18.14
C VAL A 341 11.11 -4.41 18.27
N GLU A 342 11.88 -4.59 17.20
CA GLU A 342 13.04 -5.48 17.21
C GLU A 342 14.27 -4.77 17.79
N ASN A 343 15.02 -5.47 18.64
CA ASN A 343 16.29 -5.02 19.17
C ASN A 343 17.43 -5.78 18.48
N GLU A 344 18.09 -5.11 17.54
CA GLU A 344 19.16 -5.66 16.70
C GLU A 344 20.57 -5.53 17.31
N GLY A 345 20.66 -5.24 18.61
CA GLY A 345 21.92 -5.00 19.29
C GLY A 345 22.50 -3.62 19.04
N GLY A 346 23.63 -3.29 19.64
CA GLY A 346 24.28 -1.97 19.50
C GLY A 346 23.41 -0.78 19.88
N SER A 347 22.28 -0.98 20.57
CA SER A 347 21.21 0.01 20.81
C SER A 347 20.45 0.42 19.55
N ASN A 348 20.31 -0.47 18.59
CA ASN A 348 19.47 -0.33 17.39
C ASN A 348 18.12 -1.00 17.63
N TYR A 349 17.04 -0.22 17.58
CA TYR A 349 15.68 -0.69 17.73
C TYR A 349 14.88 -0.25 16.51
N TYR A 350 14.13 -1.19 15.92
CA TYR A 350 13.35 -0.91 14.72
C TYR A 350 11.89 -1.33 14.92
N PRO A 351 10.91 -0.43 14.74
CA PRO A 351 9.51 -0.79 14.76
C PRO A 351 9.18 -1.64 13.52
N ILE A 352 8.59 -2.81 13.71
CA ILE A 352 8.18 -3.72 12.65
C ILE A 352 6.66 -3.78 12.46
N ALA A 353 5.91 -3.36 13.47
CA ALA A 353 4.45 -3.29 13.41
C ALA A 353 3.93 -2.16 12.52
N ARG A 354 4.82 -1.32 11.98
CA ARG A 354 4.50 -0.19 11.09
C ARG A 354 3.36 0.67 11.65
N GLU A 355 2.24 0.78 10.91
CA GLU A 355 1.04 1.53 11.29
C GLU A 355 0.22 0.89 12.41
N SER A 356 0.38 -0.41 12.66
CA SER A 356 -0.44 -1.18 13.62
C SER A 356 0.17 -1.34 15.02
N TRP A 357 1.19 -0.55 15.37
CA TRP A 357 1.75 -0.54 16.74
C TRP A 357 0.81 0.10 17.78
N TYR A 358 -0.26 0.72 17.34
CA TYR A 358 -1.35 1.30 18.12
C TYR A 358 -2.69 0.95 17.46
N PRO A 359 -3.83 0.97 18.20
CA PRO A 359 -5.13 0.76 17.58
C PRO A 359 -5.42 1.85 16.54
N ASN A 360 -5.60 1.47 15.29
CA ASN A 360 -5.78 2.38 14.15
C ASN A 360 -7.00 1.95 13.32
N ALA A 361 -7.43 2.77 12.38
CA ALA A 361 -8.49 2.37 11.46
C ALA A 361 -7.97 1.29 10.50
N SER A 362 -8.70 0.20 10.34
CA SER A 362 -8.30 -0.94 9.49
C SER A 362 -8.08 -0.58 8.02
N SER A 363 -8.72 0.48 7.55
CA SER A 363 -8.53 1.01 6.20
C SER A 363 -7.67 2.27 6.17
N GLY A 364 -6.58 2.38 6.90
CA GLY A 364 -5.76 3.59 7.12
C GLY A 364 -5.64 4.63 5.99
N LEU A 365 -5.98 4.22 4.76
CA LEU A 365 -6.05 5.07 3.57
C LEU A 365 -7.20 6.08 3.69
N GLY A 366 -6.84 7.36 3.61
CA GLY A 366 -7.84 8.44 3.61
C GLY A 366 -8.40 8.85 4.96
N ASN A 367 -8.02 8.19 6.05
CA ASN A 367 -8.36 8.63 7.40
C ASN A 367 -7.23 9.52 7.94
N TYR A 368 -7.50 10.80 8.11
CA TYR A 368 -6.55 11.77 8.66
C TYR A 368 -6.99 12.19 10.05
N ALA A 369 -6.17 11.90 11.06
CA ALA A 369 -6.42 12.18 12.46
C ALA A 369 -5.31 13.05 13.08
N THR A 370 -5.61 13.71 14.20
CA THR A 370 -4.59 14.41 15.00
C THR A 370 -4.06 13.48 16.07
N TYR A 371 -2.77 13.58 16.36
CA TYR A 371 -2.10 12.70 17.32
C TYR A 371 -1.41 13.51 18.41
N HIS A 372 -1.56 13.03 19.65
CA HIS A 372 -0.77 13.43 20.80
C HIS A 372 -0.16 12.17 21.40
N MET A 373 1.18 12.13 21.50
CA MET A 373 1.90 10.90 21.85
C MET A 373 2.86 11.18 23.01
N THR A 374 2.78 10.36 24.05
CA THR A 374 3.73 10.33 25.16
C THR A 374 4.49 9.00 25.12
N PHE A 375 5.80 9.06 25.00
CA PHE A 375 6.64 7.86 25.00
C PHE A 375 7.51 7.80 26.25
N HIS A 376 7.56 6.63 26.87
CA HIS A 376 8.43 6.31 28.00
C HIS A 376 9.46 5.28 27.57
N VAL A 377 10.72 5.67 27.45
CA VAL A 377 11.79 4.80 26.96
C VAL A 377 12.93 4.68 27.99
N PRO A 378 13.72 3.61 27.97
CA PRO A 378 14.88 3.44 28.88
C PRO A 378 15.86 4.59 28.75
N LYS A 379 16.34 5.09 29.87
CA LYS A 379 17.36 6.14 29.89
C LYS A 379 18.58 5.78 29.05
N GLY A 380 19.04 6.73 28.26
CA GLY A 380 20.19 6.60 27.36
C GLY A 380 19.81 6.08 25.97
N LEU A 381 18.52 5.85 25.70
CA LEU A 381 17.97 5.75 24.36
C LEU A 381 17.26 7.08 24.01
N GLU A 382 17.28 7.42 22.75
CA GLU A 382 16.59 8.56 22.17
C GLU A 382 15.45 8.03 21.29
N LEU A 383 14.28 8.67 21.38
CA LEU A 383 13.13 8.35 20.55
C LEU A 383 12.87 9.52 19.58
N LEU A 384 12.69 9.17 18.32
CA LEU A 384 12.21 10.04 17.25
C LEU A 384 10.79 9.64 16.93
N ALA A 385 9.88 10.58 16.75
CA ALA A 385 8.51 10.30 16.34
C ALA A 385 8.02 11.29 15.28
N THR A 386 6.94 10.89 14.61
CA THR A 386 6.14 11.81 13.79
C THR A 386 5.66 12.98 14.63
N GLY A 387 5.66 14.19 14.07
CA GLY A 387 5.19 15.40 14.75
C GLY A 387 6.31 16.23 15.37
N THR A 388 5.90 17.18 16.19
CA THR A 388 6.79 18.11 16.90
C THR A 388 6.99 17.65 18.33
N LYS A 389 8.24 17.53 18.77
CA LYS A 389 8.58 17.23 20.17
C LYS A 389 8.27 18.42 21.06
N ILE A 390 7.35 18.24 22.01
CA ILE A 390 6.90 19.29 22.94
C ILE A 390 7.75 19.30 24.21
N SER A 391 8.06 18.14 24.74
CA SER A 391 8.83 17.98 25.97
C SER A 391 9.76 16.77 25.92
N ASP A 392 10.82 16.83 26.74
CA ASP A 392 11.81 15.79 26.92
C ASP A 392 12.27 15.82 28.39
N ASN A 393 11.74 14.92 29.20
CA ASN A 393 11.95 14.88 30.64
C ASN A 393 12.45 13.49 31.09
N GLY A 394 13.44 13.45 31.96
CA GLY A 394 13.96 12.19 32.49
C GLY A 394 13.90 12.12 34.02
N ASP A 395 13.41 11.03 34.59
CA ASP A 395 13.30 10.79 36.03
C ASP A 395 14.46 9.94 36.64
N GLY A 396 15.53 9.71 35.89
CA GLY A 396 16.70 8.96 36.32
C GLY A 396 16.77 7.50 35.77
N LYS A 397 15.67 6.82 35.42
CA LYS A 397 15.64 5.50 34.81
C LYS A 397 14.95 5.49 33.44
N VAL A 398 13.99 6.37 33.25
CA VAL A 398 13.15 6.51 32.07
C VAL A 398 13.31 7.92 31.52
N THR A 399 13.31 8.04 30.20
CA THR A 399 13.14 9.32 29.48
C THR A 399 11.71 9.34 28.96
N THR A 400 11.00 10.43 29.27
CA THR A 400 9.63 10.65 28.79
C THR A 400 9.66 11.77 27.77
N THR A 401 9.19 11.51 26.56
CA THR A 401 9.07 12.50 25.48
C THR A 401 7.61 12.64 25.06
N GLU A 402 7.23 13.88 24.79
CA GLU A 402 5.87 14.22 24.36
C GLU A 402 5.91 14.82 22.95
N TRP A 403 5.05 14.34 22.08
CA TRP A 403 5.01 14.69 20.66
C TRP A 403 3.59 15.04 20.25
N LYS A 404 3.44 15.96 19.31
CA LYS A 404 2.13 16.36 18.78
C LYS A 404 2.20 16.60 17.28
N THR A 405 1.14 16.21 16.57
CA THR A 405 0.96 16.62 15.17
C THR A 405 0.23 17.96 15.10
N ASP A 406 0.76 18.87 14.28
CA ASP A 406 0.16 20.20 14.08
C ASP A 406 -0.95 20.19 13.03
N VAL A 407 -1.01 19.11 12.25
CA VAL A 407 -2.00 18.86 11.19
C VAL A 407 -2.48 17.42 11.30
N PRO A 408 -3.69 17.10 10.78
CA PRO A 408 -4.14 15.73 10.69
C PRO A 408 -3.23 14.91 9.76
N LEU A 409 -2.86 13.70 10.15
CA LEU A 409 -2.01 12.78 9.39
C LEU A 409 -2.68 11.41 9.28
N ALA A 410 -2.36 10.65 8.23
CA ALA A 410 -2.93 9.33 8.02
C ALA A 410 -2.34 8.28 8.97
N VAL A 411 -1.08 8.43 9.35
CA VAL A 411 -0.36 7.47 10.21
C VAL A 411 0.74 8.20 10.98
N VAL A 412 1.12 7.64 12.14
CA VAL A 412 2.26 8.11 12.93
C VAL A 412 3.21 6.96 13.22
N GLY A 413 4.49 7.28 13.33
CA GLY A 413 5.53 6.33 13.59
C GLY A 413 6.61 6.86 14.52
N PHE A 414 7.54 5.98 14.86
CA PHE A 414 8.70 6.33 15.67
C PHE A 414 9.92 5.48 15.31
N ASN A 415 11.10 5.92 15.73
CA ASN A 415 12.31 5.11 15.79
C ASN A 415 12.99 5.30 17.14
N LEU A 416 13.75 4.31 17.59
CA LEU A 416 14.37 4.28 18.90
C LEU A 416 15.83 3.79 18.79
N GLY A 417 16.75 4.49 19.44
CA GLY A 417 18.17 4.10 19.41
C GLY A 417 19.09 5.05 20.16
N LYS A 418 20.38 4.95 19.85
CA LYS A 418 21.37 5.96 20.20
C LYS A 418 21.84 6.63 18.91
N PHE A 419 21.45 7.86 18.72
CA PHE A 419 21.66 8.55 17.45
C PHE A 419 22.77 9.60 17.51
N THR A 420 23.44 9.78 16.36
CA THR A 420 24.08 11.02 15.97
C THR A 420 23.12 11.75 15.04
N MET A 421 22.94 13.04 15.26
CA MET A 421 22.02 13.89 14.49
C MET A 421 22.77 14.97 13.74
N LYS A 422 22.29 15.31 12.56
CA LYS A 422 22.65 16.51 11.79
C LYS A 422 21.40 17.16 11.24
N GLU A 423 21.44 18.49 11.10
CA GLU A 423 20.33 19.32 10.63
C GLU A 423 20.73 20.10 9.37
N ALA A 424 19.78 20.28 8.46
CA ALA A 424 19.85 21.22 7.34
C ALA A 424 18.52 21.98 7.21
N LYS A 425 18.58 23.19 6.64
CA LYS A 425 17.41 24.03 6.40
C LYS A 425 17.19 24.25 4.92
N VAL A 426 15.98 24.03 4.47
CA VAL A 426 15.49 24.36 3.13
C VAL A 426 14.71 25.67 3.25
N PRO A 427 15.24 26.79 2.74
CA PRO A 427 14.58 28.10 2.87
C PRO A 427 13.22 28.13 2.15
N GLY A 428 12.18 28.54 2.85
CA GLY A 428 10.86 28.80 2.29
C GLY A 428 10.75 30.19 1.66
N LYS A 429 9.87 30.36 0.66
CA LYS A 429 9.65 31.66 -0.01
C LYS A 429 9.01 32.72 0.90
N LEU A 430 8.30 32.28 1.95
CA LEU A 430 7.55 33.13 2.88
C LEU A 430 8.13 33.13 4.31
N GLY A 431 9.35 32.62 4.50
CA GLY A 431 9.95 32.43 5.83
C GLY A 431 9.55 31.10 6.48
N ASP A 432 8.86 30.22 5.76
CA ASP A 432 8.43 28.89 6.21
C ASP A 432 9.56 27.89 5.89
N ASP A 433 10.67 27.97 6.62
CA ASP A 433 11.80 27.08 6.40
C ASP A 433 11.42 25.64 6.76
N LEU A 434 11.68 24.71 5.86
CA LEU A 434 11.59 23.27 6.12
C LEU A 434 12.92 22.81 6.74
N THR A 435 12.86 22.18 7.90
CA THR A 435 14.02 21.56 8.54
C THR A 435 14.10 20.08 8.15
N ILE A 436 15.29 19.66 7.71
CA ILE A 436 15.60 18.24 7.48
C ILE A 436 16.57 17.81 8.59
N ASP A 437 16.12 16.91 9.46
CA ASP A 437 16.97 16.27 10.45
C ASP A 437 17.36 14.86 9.97
N ALA A 438 18.62 14.51 10.01
CA ALA A 438 19.09 13.17 9.71
C ALA A 438 19.69 12.54 10.98
N PHE A 439 19.31 11.29 11.23
CA PHE A 439 19.69 10.50 12.38
C PHE A 439 20.30 9.17 11.94
N ALA A 440 21.45 8.84 12.49
CA ALA A 440 22.04 7.51 12.31
C ALA A 440 22.47 6.95 13.68
N ASN A 441 22.32 5.64 13.87
CA ASN A 441 22.77 4.97 15.07
C ASN A 441 24.28 5.16 15.29
N THR A 442 24.69 5.32 16.53
CA THR A 442 26.11 5.48 16.91
C THR A 442 26.92 4.20 16.84
N SER A 443 26.23 3.06 16.82
CA SER A 443 26.82 1.73 16.70
C SER A 443 26.02 0.91 15.70
N PRO A 444 26.65 -0.04 14.98
CA PRO A 444 25.93 -0.94 14.09
C PRO A 444 25.08 -1.94 14.87
N PRO A 445 24.09 -2.58 14.20
CA PRO A 445 23.47 -3.80 14.68
C PRO A 445 24.49 -4.94 14.84
N ASP A 446 24.23 -5.86 15.77
CA ASP A 446 25.16 -6.97 16.09
C ASP A 446 25.44 -7.85 14.85
N ALA A 447 24.44 -8.08 13.99
CA ALA A 447 24.61 -8.84 12.75
C ALA A 447 25.62 -8.21 11.79
N PHE A 448 25.59 -6.88 11.65
CA PHE A 448 26.53 -6.13 10.81
C PHE A 448 27.94 -6.12 11.43
N GLU A 449 28.02 -5.93 12.75
CA GLU A 449 29.31 -6.00 13.45
C GLU A 449 29.97 -7.37 13.29
N ALA A 450 29.21 -8.45 13.40
CA ALA A 450 29.70 -9.81 13.20
C ALA A 450 30.26 -10.03 11.79
N ILE A 451 29.63 -9.48 10.75
CA ILE A 451 30.10 -9.55 9.36
C ILE A 451 31.43 -8.82 9.20
N PHE A 452 31.55 -7.58 9.68
CA PHE A 452 32.77 -6.79 9.57
C PHE A 452 33.94 -7.36 10.40
N ASN A 453 33.64 -8.00 11.52
CA ASN A 453 34.66 -8.62 12.39
C ASN A 453 35.09 -10.04 11.92
N SER A 454 34.30 -10.70 11.07
CA SER A 454 34.67 -11.98 10.48
C SER A 454 35.75 -11.79 9.42
N SER A 455 36.99 -12.19 9.74
CA SER A 455 38.15 -12.12 8.81
C SER A 455 38.04 -13.01 7.57
N ASN A 456 36.87 -13.61 7.29
CA ASN A 456 36.64 -14.63 6.27
C ASN A 456 35.75 -14.25 5.10
N ILE A 457 35.33 -12.99 4.97
CA ILE A 457 34.50 -12.59 3.81
C ILE A 457 35.41 -12.19 2.66
N VAL A 458 35.55 -13.12 1.71
CA VAL A 458 36.10 -12.86 0.38
C VAL A 458 34.93 -12.73 -0.58
N PRO A 459 34.66 -11.55 -1.17
CA PRO A 459 33.69 -11.44 -2.25
C PRO A 459 34.19 -12.17 -3.50
N GLY A 460 33.43 -13.14 -4.00
CA GLY A 460 33.72 -13.85 -5.25
C GLY A 460 34.70 -15.00 -5.10
N GLY A 461 34.21 -16.24 -5.03
CA GLY A 461 34.89 -17.51 -4.81
C GLY A 461 36.12 -17.84 -5.67
N GLY A 462 37.16 -17.07 -5.49
CA GLY A 462 38.52 -17.39 -5.98
C GLY A 462 39.46 -17.42 -4.80
N ALA A 463 40.33 -18.43 -4.74
CA ALA A 463 41.39 -18.51 -3.74
C ALA A 463 42.33 -17.29 -3.91
N ALA A 464 42.09 -16.25 -3.14
CA ALA A 464 42.95 -15.07 -3.08
C ALA A 464 43.99 -15.24 -1.98
N ASP A 465 45.19 -14.82 -2.30
CA ASP A 465 46.39 -14.82 -1.46
C ASP A 465 46.10 -14.10 -0.11
N ASP A 466 46.44 -14.75 1.01
CA ASP A 466 46.21 -14.25 2.38
C ASP A 466 46.89 -12.90 2.70
N SER A 467 47.76 -12.42 1.82
CA SER A 467 48.51 -11.17 1.99
C SER A 467 47.73 -9.88 1.61
N ALA A 468 46.53 -10.01 0.99
CA ALA A 468 45.71 -8.86 0.55
C ALA A 468 44.56 -8.52 1.52
N ARG A 469 44.46 -9.18 2.66
CA ARG A 469 43.39 -9.02 3.65
C ARG A 469 43.74 -7.89 4.63
N GLY A 470 43.40 -6.66 4.24
CA GLY A 470 43.29 -5.56 5.21
C GLY A 470 41.94 -5.66 5.94
N PRO A 471 41.83 -5.27 7.22
CA PRO A 471 40.54 -5.17 7.88
C PRO A 471 39.68 -4.13 7.09
N VAL A 472 38.51 -4.56 6.60
CA VAL A 472 37.45 -3.65 6.21
C VAL A 472 37.12 -2.87 7.47
N GLY A 473 37.30 -1.56 7.49
CA GLY A 473 37.16 -0.75 8.70
C GLY A 473 35.82 -0.99 9.43
N THR A 474 35.79 -0.69 10.70
CA THR A 474 34.53 -0.83 11.48
C THR A 474 33.39 -0.04 10.84
N PHE A 475 32.24 -0.69 10.67
CA PHE A 475 31.04 -0.02 10.20
C PHE A 475 30.62 1.08 11.20
N ASN A 476 30.55 2.29 10.70
CA ASN A 476 30.04 3.44 11.45
C ASN A 476 28.84 4.03 10.70
N PRO A 477 27.60 3.71 11.12
CA PRO A 477 26.41 4.22 10.44
C PRO A 477 26.37 5.75 10.35
N ALA A 478 26.94 6.46 11.33
CA ALA A 478 27.00 7.92 11.32
C ALA A 478 27.97 8.49 10.28
N GLY A 479 28.84 7.67 9.68
CA GLY A 479 29.83 8.12 8.69
C GLY A 479 29.21 8.68 7.42
N MET A 480 28.12 8.08 6.93
CA MET A 480 27.40 8.50 5.74
C MET A 480 26.27 9.51 6.04
N LEU A 481 26.02 9.86 7.30
CA LEU A 481 24.96 10.79 7.69
C LEU A 481 25.00 12.13 6.95
N PRO A 482 26.17 12.77 6.70
CA PRO A 482 26.23 14.01 5.92
C PRO A 482 25.77 13.83 4.47
N THR A 483 26.02 12.65 3.87
CA THR A 483 25.61 12.35 2.50
C THR A 483 24.09 12.22 2.42
N GLU A 484 23.49 11.45 3.33
CA GLU A 484 22.04 11.25 3.36
C GLU A 484 21.30 12.58 3.68
N LEU A 485 21.81 13.37 4.62
CA LEU A 485 21.29 14.70 4.90
C LEU A 485 21.34 15.59 3.66
N SER A 486 22.47 15.61 2.95
CA SER A 486 22.63 16.44 1.75
C SER A 486 21.68 16.00 0.62
N GLN A 487 21.51 14.70 0.41
CA GLN A 487 20.55 14.18 -0.56
C GLN A 487 19.11 14.58 -0.19
N GLY A 488 18.73 14.41 1.07
CA GLY A 488 17.42 14.81 1.58
C GLY A 488 17.16 16.31 1.46
N GLU A 489 18.13 17.16 1.84
CA GLU A 489 18.02 18.62 1.69
C GLU A 489 17.84 19.05 0.24
N VAL A 490 18.67 18.53 -0.68
CA VAL A 490 18.59 18.87 -2.10
C VAL A 490 17.29 18.37 -2.71
N ALA A 491 16.86 17.16 -2.39
CA ALA A 491 15.58 16.60 -2.82
C ALA A 491 14.41 17.49 -2.34
N ALA A 492 14.36 17.81 -1.05
CA ALA A 492 13.32 18.65 -0.49
C ALA A 492 13.27 20.05 -1.12
N ARG A 493 14.43 20.64 -1.43
CA ARG A 493 14.53 21.93 -2.13
C ARG A 493 13.96 21.87 -3.53
N ILE A 494 14.29 20.82 -4.29
CA ILE A 494 13.77 20.59 -5.64
C ILE A 494 12.26 20.40 -5.58
N TYR A 495 11.78 19.55 -4.70
CA TYR A 495 10.36 19.18 -4.61
C TYR A 495 9.48 20.33 -4.11
N THR A 496 9.97 21.12 -3.15
CA THR A 496 9.29 22.35 -2.75
C THR A 496 9.11 23.31 -3.94
N ASN A 497 10.10 23.39 -4.84
CA ASN A 497 9.99 24.23 -6.03
C ASN A 497 9.03 23.65 -7.07
N TYR A 498 9.06 22.31 -7.30
CA TYR A 498 8.23 21.65 -8.31
C TYR A 498 6.80 21.44 -7.86
N PHE A 499 6.56 21.17 -6.58
CA PHE A 499 5.27 20.72 -6.07
C PHE A 499 4.63 21.66 -5.04
N GLY A 500 5.42 22.53 -4.42
CA GLY A 500 4.97 23.45 -3.37
C GLY A 500 5.40 23.01 -1.96
N PRO A 501 5.06 23.84 -0.95
CA PRO A 501 5.49 23.58 0.42
C PRO A 501 4.69 22.46 1.09
N LEU A 502 5.37 21.69 1.96
CA LEU A 502 4.75 20.69 2.83
C LEU A 502 3.83 21.36 3.88
N PRO A 503 2.86 20.63 4.44
CA PRO A 503 1.99 21.10 5.52
C PRO A 503 2.66 21.19 6.89
N PHE A 504 3.88 20.68 7.02
CA PHE A 504 4.68 20.64 8.25
C PHE A 504 6.08 21.21 8.00
N ALA A 505 6.71 21.70 9.07
CA ALA A 505 7.97 22.43 8.99
C ALA A 505 9.21 21.54 9.17
N LYS A 506 9.04 20.22 9.36
CA LYS A 506 10.14 19.31 9.66
C LYS A 506 9.95 17.95 9.03
N VAL A 507 11.05 17.35 8.56
CA VAL A 507 11.15 15.93 8.15
C VAL A 507 12.40 15.33 8.79
N ALA A 508 12.24 14.21 9.48
CA ALA A 508 13.34 13.43 10.00
C ALA A 508 13.69 12.27 9.06
N ILE A 509 14.97 12.06 8.80
CA ILE A 509 15.51 10.90 8.07
C ILE A 509 16.19 10.01 9.10
N THR A 510 15.84 8.74 9.13
CA THR A 510 16.40 7.74 10.03
C THR A 510 16.70 6.42 9.31
N GLN A 511 17.13 5.42 10.02
CA GLN A 511 17.51 4.12 9.50
C GLN A 511 16.44 3.05 9.77
N GLN A 512 16.32 2.08 8.88
CA GLN A 512 15.68 0.78 9.13
C GLN A 512 16.65 -0.36 8.86
N PHE A 513 16.39 -1.54 9.41
CA PHE A 513 17.29 -2.70 9.32
C PHE A 513 17.37 -3.30 7.91
N ALA A 514 16.31 -3.22 7.13
CA ALA A 514 16.29 -3.74 5.76
C ALA A 514 17.31 -3.03 4.85
N CYS A 515 17.86 -3.79 3.87
CA CYS A 515 18.80 -3.27 2.89
C CYS A 515 18.19 -3.01 1.50
N ASN A 516 17.00 -3.54 1.23
CA ASN A 516 16.44 -3.61 -0.12
C ASN A 516 15.25 -2.67 -0.38
N TYR A 517 14.81 -1.92 0.62
CA TYR A 517 13.76 -0.92 0.48
C TYR A 517 13.87 0.19 1.54
N GLY A 518 13.36 1.38 1.22
CA GLY A 518 13.07 2.45 2.16
C GLY A 518 11.61 2.41 2.60
N GLN A 519 11.25 3.28 3.52
CA GLN A 519 9.85 3.51 3.91
C GLN A 519 9.68 4.95 4.37
N SER A 520 8.58 5.59 3.99
CA SER A 520 8.31 6.97 4.35
C SER A 520 6.96 7.09 5.05
N TRP A 521 6.97 7.61 6.28
CA TRP A 521 5.81 8.03 7.03
C TRP A 521 5.75 9.56 7.14
N PRO A 522 4.62 10.16 7.48
CA PRO A 522 4.57 11.61 7.58
C PRO A 522 5.65 12.14 8.54
N MET A 523 6.44 13.07 8.07
CA MET A 523 7.55 13.70 8.82
C MET A 523 8.70 12.74 9.20
N LEU A 524 8.68 11.46 8.80
CA LEU A 524 9.65 10.44 9.22
C LEU A 524 9.98 9.48 8.07
N VAL A 525 11.19 9.58 7.55
CA VAL A 525 11.73 8.78 6.45
C VAL A 525 12.68 7.72 7.01
N TYR A 526 12.45 6.46 6.70
CA TYR A 526 13.31 5.34 7.05
C TYR A 526 14.11 4.90 5.83
N LEU A 527 15.41 5.13 5.85
CA LEU A 527 16.31 4.65 4.80
C LEU A 527 16.88 3.26 5.14
N PRO A 528 17.13 2.43 4.13
CA PRO A 528 17.80 1.16 4.33
C PRO A 528 19.16 1.37 4.98
N ILE A 529 19.50 0.57 6.02
CA ILE A 529 20.79 0.71 6.73
C ILE A 529 21.98 0.57 5.78
N CYS A 530 21.83 -0.18 4.71
CA CYS A 530 22.85 -0.35 3.67
C CYS A 530 23.16 0.94 2.88
N GLY A 531 22.28 1.94 2.89
CA GLY A 531 22.57 3.27 2.38
C GLY A 531 23.59 4.04 3.22
N PHE A 532 23.78 3.64 4.48
CA PHE A 532 24.78 4.22 5.37
C PHE A 532 26.14 3.50 5.35
N LEU A 533 26.31 2.54 4.46
CA LEU A 533 27.59 1.90 4.15
C LEU A 533 28.34 2.75 3.12
N ASP A 534 29.65 2.90 3.29
CA ASP A 534 30.48 3.45 2.22
C ASP A 534 30.60 2.45 1.04
N THR A 535 31.13 2.92 -0.10
CA THR A 535 31.23 2.13 -1.32
C THR A 535 31.99 0.81 -1.11
N THR A 536 33.06 0.82 -0.31
CA THR A 536 33.83 -0.39 -0.01
C THR A 536 33.01 -1.38 0.81
N GLN A 537 32.33 -0.89 1.81
CA GLN A 537 31.46 -1.68 2.67
C GLN A 537 30.28 -2.29 1.88
N GLN A 538 29.64 -1.51 0.99
CA GLN A 538 28.60 -2.02 0.12
C GLN A 538 29.08 -3.20 -0.75
N HIS A 539 30.28 -3.10 -1.34
CA HIS A 539 30.85 -4.23 -2.07
C HIS A 539 31.12 -5.46 -1.20
N VAL A 540 31.50 -5.30 0.07
CA VAL A 540 31.66 -6.42 1.01
C VAL A 540 30.33 -7.16 1.25
N PHE A 541 29.21 -6.42 1.24
CA PHE A 541 27.87 -7.00 1.33
C PHE A 541 27.31 -7.53 0.00
N GLY A 542 28.12 -7.50 -1.07
CA GLY A 542 27.69 -7.92 -2.41
C GLY A 542 26.71 -6.94 -3.06
N LEU A 543 26.65 -5.71 -2.56
CA LEU A 543 25.86 -4.65 -3.15
C LEU A 543 26.67 -3.92 -4.22
N HIS A 544 25.97 -3.38 -5.20
CA HIS A 544 26.53 -2.65 -6.31
C HIS A 544 26.22 -1.14 -6.16
N PRO A 545 27.15 -0.34 -5.58
CA PRO A 545 26.92 1.09 -5.34
C PRO A 545 26.63 1.91 -6.60
N GLU A 546 27.02 1.38 -7.77
CA GLU A 546 26.72 1.93 -9.09
C GLU A 546 25.25 1.76 -9.53
N ASP A 547 24.50 0.85 -8.92
CA ASP A 547 23.11 0.59 -9.26
C ASP A 547 22.25 1.84 -9.09
N MET A 548 21.28 1.99 -9.97
CA MET A 548 20.37 3.13 -9.98
C MET A 548 19.62 3.27 -8.64
N TYR A 549 19.30 2.16 -7.99
CA TYR A 549 18.64 2.14 -6.70
C TYR A 549 19.31 3.06 -5.65
N TRP A 550 20.64 2.94 -5.48
CA TRP A 550 21.38 3.75 -4.50
C TRP A 550 21.48 5.23 -4.86
N LYS A 551 21.23 5.58 -6.12
CA LYS A 551 21.20 6.98 -6.58
C LYS A 551 19.85 7.64 -6.33
N VAL A 552 18.78 6.85 -6.16
CA VAL A 552 17.41 7.35 -6.14
C VAL A 552 16.63 7.02 -4.87
N VAL A 553 17.07 6.08 -4.02
CA VAL A 553 16.29 5.66 -2.85
C VAL A 553 16.01 6.83 -1.89
N THR A 554 17.01 7.60 -1.50
CA THR A 554 16.81 8.76 -0.61
C THR A 554 15.88 9.82 -1.21
N PRO A 555 16.10 10.32 -2.46
CA PRO A 555 15.15 11.24 -3.06
C PRO A 555 13.75 10.64 -3.30
N HIS A 556 13.61 9.33 -3.55
CA HIS A 556 12.33 8.66 -3.65
C HIS A 556 11.56 8.70 -2.31
N GLU A 557 12.21 8.27 -1.22
CA GLU A 557 11.59 8.26 0.10
C GLU A 557 11.24 9.68 0.60
N VAL A 558 12.07 10.67 0.30
CA VAL A 558 11.75 12.07 0.60
C VAL A 558 10.56 12.57 -0.21
N ALA A 559 10.41 12.12 -1.47
CA ALA A 559 9.27 12.52 -2.31
C ALA A 559 7.93 12.04 -1.77
N HIS A 560 7.90 10.93 -1.05
CA HIS A 560 6.70 10.45 -0.38
C HIS A 560 6.13 11.44 0.64
N GLN A 561 6.91 12.40 1.14
CA GLN A 561 6.38 13.48 1.99
C GLN A 561 5.34 14.34 1.25
N TRP A 562 5.43 14.44 -0.09
CA TRP A 562 4.43 15.02 -0.98
C TRP A 562 3.40 13.99 -1.43
N TRP A 563 3.84 12.82 -1.94
CA TRP A 563 3.06 11.80 -2.62
C TRP A 563 2.87 10.57 -1.74
N GLY A 564 1.67 10.39 -1.21
CA GLY A 564 1.32 9.39 -0.20
C GLY A 564 1.04 10.01 1.17
N GLN A 565 1.81 11.03 1.60
CA GLN A 565 1.65 11.63 2.93
C GLN A 565 0.89 12.97 2.91
N THR A 566 1.30 13.94 2.09
CA THR A 566 0.56 15.22 1.97
C THR A 566 -0.66 15.07 1.06
N VAL A 567 -0.50 14.44 -0.08
CA VAL A 567 -1.59 13.97 -0.94
C VAL A 567 -1.60 12.46 -0.86
N GLY A 568 -2.57 11.91 -0.17
CA GLY A 568 -2.79 10.46 -0.09
C GLY A 568 -3.48 9.93 -1.33
N PHE A 569 -3.71 8.62 -1.36
CA PHE A 569 -4.46 7.95 -2.42
C PHE A 569 -5.69 7.25 -1.80
N ARG A 570 -6.78 7.19 -2.57
CA ARG A 570 -8.08 6.75 -2.07
C ARG A 570 -8.13 5.24 -1.84
N SER A 571 -7.60 4.49 -2.81
CA SER A 571 -7.60 3.02 -2.79
C SER A 571 -6.32 2.48 -3.45
N TYR A 572 -6.18 1.16 -3.43
CA TYR A 572 -5.08 0.49 -4.14
C TYR A 572 -5.04 0.85 -5.65
N ARG A 573 -6.17 1.23 -6.24
CA ARG A 573 -6.26 1.66 -7.65
C ARG A 573 -5.55 2.97 -7.91
N ASP A 574 -5.37 3.79 -6.88
CA ASP A 574 -4.76 5.11 -6.97
C ASP A 574 -3.32 5.13 -6.46
N GLN A 575 -2.83 4.02 -5.89
CA GLN A 575 -1.50 3.91 -5.28
C GLN A 575 -0.37 4.22 -6.28
N TRP A 576 -0.59 4.03 -7.58
CA TRP A 576 0.37 4.40 -8.62
C TRP A 576 0.76 5.89 -8.59
N MET A 577 -0.11 6.77 -8.09
CA MET A 577 0.19 8.19 -7.90
C MET A 577 1.18 8.43 -6.75
N SER A 578 1.17 7.60 -5.72
CA SER A 578 2.20 7.67 -4.68
C SER A 578 3.54 7.20 -5.22
N GLU A 579 3.64 5.96 -5.65
CA GLU A 579 4.89 5.31 -6.04
C GLU A 579 5.46 5.85 -7.35
N GLY A 580 4.60 6.02 -8.35
CA GLY A 580 4.99 6.57 -9.64
C GLY A 580 5.45 8.03 -9.54
N PHE A 581 4.77 8.84 -8.74
CA PHE A 581 5.16 10.25 -8.53
C PHE A 581 6.46 10.37 -7.73
N ALA A 582 6.70 9.49 -6.75
CA ALA A 582 7.96 9.43 -6.04
C ALA A 582 9.12 9.04 -6.98
N ASN A 583 8.94 8.06 -7.86
CA ASN A 583 9.92 7.70 -8.89
C ASN A 583 10.19 8.83 -9.89
N THR A 584 9.13 9.54 -10.35
CA THR A 584 9.30 10.71 -11.21
C THR A 584 10.06 11.82 -10.49
N SER A 585 9.76 12.07 -9.23
CA SER A 585 10.45 13.06 -8.39
C SER A 585 11.94 12.72 -8.27
N ALA A 586 12.26 11.44 -8.05
CA ALA A 586 13.65 10.97 -8.03
C ALA A 586 14.36 11.17 -9.39
N SER A 587 13.64 11.02 -10.52
CA SER A 587 14.21 11.34 -11.84
C SER A 587 14.49 12.83 -12.02
N ILE A 588 13.62 13.71 -11.51
CA ILE A 588 13.83 15.17 -11.50
C ILE A 588 15.05 15.52 -10.64
N PHE A 589 15.23 14.84 -9.51
CA PHE A 589 16.45 14.98 -8.69
C PHE A 589 17.70 14.59 -9.47
N LEU A 590 17.71 13.45 -10.17
CA LEU A 590 18.84 13.05 -11.02
C LEU A 590 19.14 14.09 -12.11
N GLN A 591 18.10 14.57 -12.80
CA GLN A 591 18.23 15.59 -13.83
C GLN A 591 18.85 16.89 -13.30
N ALA A 592 18.48 17.31 -12.11
CA ALA A 592 18.95 18.55 -11.48
C ALA A 592 20.35 18.43 -10.90
N THR A 593 20.75 17.26 -10.37
CA THR A 593 21.99 17.08 -9.62
C THR A 593 23.12 16.45 -10.41
N ARG A 594 22.80 15.74 -11.51
CA ARG A 594 23.79 15.06 -12.36
C ARG A 594 23.98 15.84 -13.66
N PRO A 595 25.14 16.45 -13.89
CA PRO A 595 25.34 17.30 -15.08
C PRO A 595 25.41 16.51 -16.40
N LYS A 596 25.60 15.18 -16.33
CA LYS A 596 25.56 14.31 -17.50
C LYS A 596 24.17 13.74 -17.70
N PRO A 597 23.59 13.81 -18.90
CA PRO A 597 22.24 13.31 -19.16
C PRO A 597 22.12 11.77 -19.06
N ASP A 598 23.26 11.06 -18.94
CA ASP A 598 23.27 9.61 -18.98
C ASP A 598 22.53 8.98 -17.80
N ASP A 599 22.74 9.46 -16.55
CA ASP A 599 22.03 8.91 -15.39
C ASP A 599 20.50 9.08 -15.51
N PHE A 600 20.03 10.22 -16.02
CA PHE A 600 18.60 10.47 -16.26
C PHE A 600 18.05 9.54 -17.36
N ARG A 601 18.78 9.38 -18.47
CA ARG A 601 18.38 8.48 -19.56
C ARG A 601 18.41 7.02 -19.11
N ASP A 602 19.43 6.63 -18.34
CA ASP A 602 19.59 5.27 -17.83
C ASP A 602 18.47 4.92 -16.85
N PHE A 603 18.03 5.88 -16.03
CA PHE A 603 16.86 5.71 -15.17
C PHE A 603 15.61 5.35 -16.01
N TRP A 604 15.25 6.17 -17.00
CA TRP A 604 14.06 5.92 -17.83
C TRP A 604 14.17 4.66 -18.68
N ARG A 605 15.38 4.36 -19.18
CA ARG A 605 15.64 3.09 -19.87
C ARG A 605 15.39 1.88 -18.97
N GLN A 606 15.81 1.94 -17.70
CA GLN A 606 15.56 0.87 -16.73
C GLN A 606 14.07 0.77 -16.39
N GLN A 607 13.37 1.91 -16.16
CA GLN A 607 11.94 1.89 -15.95
C GLN A 607 11.20 1.22 -17.10
N ARG A 608 11.55 1.54 -18.34
CA ARG A 608 10.97 0.89 -19.53
C ARG A 608 11.23 -0.62 -19.53
N LYS A 609 12.45 -1.06 -19.24
CA LYS A 609 12.79 -2.48 -19.18
C LYS A 609 11.91 -3.25 -18.20
N LEU A 610 11.75 -2.73 -16.99
CA LEU A 610 10.88 -3.34 -15.99
C LEU A 610 9.46 -3.56 -16.52
N ILE A 611 8.91 -2.63 -17.28
CA ILE A 611 7.56 -2.66 -17.86
C ILE A 611 7.45 -3.64 -19.02
N THR A 612 8.48 -3.72 -19.88
CA THR A 612 8.39 -4.34 -21.22
C THR A 612 9.14 -5.66 -21.38
N GLU A 613 10.04 -6.02 -20.47
CA GLU A 613 10.72 -7.30 -20.49
C GLU A 613 9.87 -8.39 -19.83
N LYS A 614 10.02 -9.64 -20.32
CA LYS A 614 9.30 -10.79 -19.76
C LYS A 614 9.94 -11.22 -18.45
N ASN A 615 9.09 -11.46 -17.45
CA ASN A 615 9.50 -12.08 -16.20
C ASN A 615 9.71 -13.60 -16.31
N ALA A 616 10.02 -14.25 -15.20
CA ALA A 616 10.27 -15.69 -15.14
C ALA A 616 9.05 -16.55 -15.57
N GLN A 617 7.83 -16.03 -15.41
CA GLN A 617 6.59 -16.66 -15.82
C GLN A 617 6.25 -16.42 -17.30
N GLY A 618 7.03 -15.58 -17.98
CA GLY A 618 6.87 -15.27 -19.41
C GLY A 618 5.94 -14.09 -19.71
N PHE A 619 5.47 -13.39 -18.71
CA PHE A 619 4.64 -12.19 -18.87
C PHE A 619 5.47 -10.91 -18.93
N ARG A 620 5.13 -10.01 -19.86
CA ARG A 620 5.55 -8.61 -19.76
C ARG A 620 4.59 -7.91 -18.81
N PRO A 621 5.06 -7.16 -17.81
CA PRO A 621 4.16 -6.48 -16.87
C PRO A 621 3.08 -5.63 -17.54
N ILE A 622 3.40 -4.94 -18.64
CA ILE A 622 2.44 -4.11 -19.38
C ILE A 622 1.25 -4.90 -19.95
N ASP A 623 1.42 -6.18 -20.27
CA ASP A 623 0.37 -7.00 -20.88
C ASP A 623 -0.60 -7.58 -19.83
N VAL A 624 -0.23 -7.56 -18.56
CA VAL A 624 -1.05 -8.16 -17.49
C VAL A 624 -2.26 -7.29 -17.16
N GLY A 625 -2.08 -5.98 -17.09
CA GLY A 625 -3.16 -5.06 -16.80
C GLY A 625 -2.72 -3.61 -16.64
N PRO A 626 -3.66 -2.69 -16.40
CA PRO A 626 -3.37 -1.28 -16.14
C PRO A 626 -2.80 -1.06 -14.72
N VAL A 627 -2.23 0.13 -14.49
CA VAL A 627 -1.68 0.50 -13.17
C VAL A 627 -2.74 0.54 -12.06
N THR A 628 -3.99 0.77 -12.42
CA THR A 628 -5.14 0.82 -11.53
C THR A 628 -5.56 -0.54 -10.95
N MET A 629 -5.02 -1.65 -11.47
CA MET A 629 -5.20 -2.96 -10.86
C MET A 629 -4.36 -3.16 -9.59
N GLY A 630 -3.33 -2.31 -9.38
CA GLY A 630 -2.51 -2.35 -8.17
C GLY A 630 -1.91 -3.73 -7.87
N PHE A 631 -1.93 -4.13 -6.60
CA PHE A 631 -1.37 -5.41 -6.15
C PHE A 631 -2.06 -6.65 -6.76
N ARG A 632 -3.29 -6.53 -7.24
CA ARG A 632 -4.04 -7.62 -7.90
C ARG A 632 -3.40 -8.12 -9.19
N LEU A 633 -2.48 -7.36 -9.79
CA LEU A 633 -1.67 -7.79 -10.94
C LEU A 633 -0.75 -8.97 -10.62
N SER A 634 -0.29 -9.08 -9.38
CA SER A 634 0.62 -10.13 -8.94
C SER A 634 -0.15 -11.36 -8.47
N THR A 635 0.03 -12.46 -9.20
CA THR A 635 -0.59 -13.75 -8.90
C THR A 635 0.43 -14.88 -9.08
N ASP A 636 0.07 -16.09 -8.66
CA ASP A 636 0.85 -17.30 -8.93
C ASP A 636 1.08 -17.55 -10.41
N LYS A 637 0.16 -17.12 -11.27
CA LYS A 637 0.23 -17.27 -12.73
C LYS A 637 1.10 -16.21 -13.38
N THR A 638 0.92 -14.94 -12.97
CA THR A 638 1.55 -13.79 -13.62
C THR A 638 2.94 -13.49 -13.03
N GLY A 639 3.18 -13.85 -11.77
CA GLY A 639 4.41 -13.57 -11.01
C GLY A 639 4.22 -12.48 -9.97
N TRP A 640 4.88 -12.63 -8.83
CA TRP A 640 4.79 -11.71 -7.69
C TRP A 640 5.48 -10.35 -7.93
N ASP A 641 6.32 -10.29 -8.93
CA ASP A 641 7.08 -9.10 -9.32
C ASP A 641 6.29 -8.14 -10.23
N ILE A 642 5.15 -8.55 -10.78
CA ILE A 642 4.36 -7.76 -11.74
C ILE A 642 3.93 -6.42 -11.15
N TYR A 643 3.40 -6.41 -9.93
CA TYR A 643 2.98 -5.17 -9.28
C TYR A 643 4.11 -4.14 -9.20
N GLN A 644 5.27 -4.54 -8.68
CA GLN A 644 6.43 -3.65 -8.56
C GLN A 644 6.98 -3.22 -9.92
N ASN A 645 7.02 -4.14 -10.87
CA ASN A 645 7.56 -3.89 -12.21
C ASN A 645 6.58 -3.14 -13.14
N LEU A 646 5.35 -2.87 -12.68
CA LEU A 646 4.37 -2.09 -13.45
C LEU A 646 3.96 -0.80 -12.73
N VAL A 647 3.43 -0.90 -11.52
CA VAL A 647 2.80 0.24 -10.83
C VAL A 647 3.82 1.37 -10.60
N TYR A 648 5.01 1.05 -10.12
CA TYR A 648 6.09 2.01 -9.90
C TYR A 648 6.61 2.64 -11.19
N PRO A 649 7.12 1.86 -12.17
CA PRO A 649 7.74 2.43 -13.35
C PRO A 649 6.74 3.00 -14.36
N LYS A 650 5.59 2.36 -14.57
CA LYS A 650 4.56 2.89 -15.48
C LYS A 650 3.86 4.10 -14.87
N GLY A 651 3.59 4.11 -13.57
CA GLY A 651 3.11 5.28 -12.85
C GLY A 651 4.05 6.47 -13.01
N ALA A 652 5.36 6.23 -12.90
CA ALA A 652 6.36 7.25 -13.17
C ALA A 652 6.33 7.75 -14.63
N TYR A 653 6.21 6.84 -15.60
CA TYR A 653 6.10 7.23 -17.01
C TYR A 653 4.86 8.07 -17.29
N ILE A 654 3.72 7.77 -16.69
CA ILE A 654 2.49 8.54 -16.85
C ILE A 654 2.72 10.00 -16.46
N LEU A 655 3.28 10.25 -15.27
CA LEU A 655 3.58 11.62 -14.82
C LEU A 655 4.66 12.28 -15.68
N HIS A 656 5.69 11.53 -16.08
CA HIS A 656 6.75 12.03 -16.96
C HIS A 656 6.20 12.45 -18.32
N MET A 657 5.34 11.63 -18.94
CA MET A 657 4.69 11.97 -20.21
C MET A 657 3.83 13.22 -20.09
N VAL A 658 3.07 13.39 -19.00
CA VAL A 658 2.31 14.61 -18.71
C VAL A 658 3.25 15.82 -18.63
N ARG A 659 4.38 15.71 -17.90
CA ARG A 659 5.39 16.76 -17.83
C ARG A 659 5.91 17.15 -19.21
N MET A 660 6.27 16.16 -20.03
CA MET A 660 6.82 16.39 -21.37
C MET A 660 5.80 17.01 -22.34
N MET A 661 4.52 16.61 -22.25
CA MET A 661 3.46 17.23 -23.05
C MET A 661 3.18 18.69 -22.66
N MET A 662 3.46 19.06 -21.42
CA MET A 662 3.32 20.44 -20.91
C MET A 662 4.54 21.30 -21.18
N TRP A 663 5.71 20.70 -21.41
CA TRP A 663 6.96 21.41 -21.62
C TRP A 663 6.99 22.18 -22.94
N THR A 664 7.60 23.36 -22.93
CA THR A 664 7.89 24.13 -24.13
C THR A 664 9.28 24.77 -24.06
N PRO A 665 9.96 25.03 -25.19
CA PRO A 665 11.26 25.71 -25.16
C PRO A 665 11.23 27.10 -24.52
N LYS A 666 10.08 27.75 -24.47
CA LYS A 666 9.89 29.10 -23.91
C LYS A 666 9.65 29.07 -22.41
N GLU A 667 8.86 28.12 -21.94
CA GLU A 667 8.33 28.09 -20.55
C GLU A 667 9.01 27.02 -19.68
N GLY A 668 9.74 26.07 -20.32
CA GLY A 668 10.30 24.92 -19.62
C GLY A 668 9.21 24.14 -18.89
N ASP A 669 9.42 23.81 -17.62
CA ASP A 669 8.49 23.07 -16.78
C ASP A 669 7.40 23.94 -16.11
N ALA A 670 7.32 25.25 -16.39
CA ALA A 670 6.46 26.16 -15.63
C ALA A 670 5.00 25.69 -15.53
N ARG A 671 4.42 25.21 -16.65
CA ARG A 671 3.05 24.68 -16.68
C ARG A 671 2.89 23.42 -15.85
N PHE A 672 3.83 22.50 -15.91
CA PHE A 672 3.84 21.30 -15.09
C PHE A 672 3.94 21.65 -13.60
N ILE A 673 4.83 22.58 -13.23
CA ILE A 673 4.98 23.09 -11.86
C ILE A 673 3.65 23.68 -11.37
N GLU A 674 2.98 24.50 -12.17
CA GLU A 674 1.66 25.06 -11.83
C GLU A 674 0.61 23.97 -11.62
N THR A 675 0.58 22.96 -12.47
CA THR A 675 -0.32 21.81 -12.35
C THR A 675 -0.11 21.06 -11.04
N MET A 676 1.14 20.75 -10.71
CA MET A 676 1.46 19.99 -9.51
C MET A 676 1.25 20.80 -8.23
N HIS A 677 1.48 22.12 -8.26
CA HIS A 677 1.12 23.01 -7.15
C HIS A 677 -0.39 23.04 -6.91
N ASP A 678 -1.19 23.12 -7.97
CA ASP A 678 -2.65 23.11 -7.87
C ASP A 678 -3.16 21.78 -7.31
N PHE A 679 -2.62 20.66 -7.79
CA PHE A 679 -2.95 19.32 -7.29
C PHE A 679 -2.62 19.20 -5.79
N LEU A 680 -1.40 19.58 -5.39
CA LEU A 680 -0.99 19.56 -3.98
C LEU A 680 -1.90 20.42 -3.11
N GLN A 681 -2.23 21.63 -3.53
CA GLN A 681 -3.04 22.56 -2.72
C GLN A 681 -4.49 22.09 -2.59
N THR A 682 -5.06 21.53 -3.67
CA THR A 682 -6.44 21.06 -3.69
C THR A 682 -6.65 19.83 -2.81
N TYR A 683 -5.69 18.92 -2.86
CA TYR A 683 -5.77 17.62 -2.16
C TYR A 683 -4.85 17.53 -0.94
N ARG A 684 -4.37 18.67 -0.45
CA ARG A 684 -3.53 18.74 0.75
C ARG A 684 -4.23 18.10 1.96
N LEU A 685 -3.59 17.09 2.58
CA LEU A 685 -4.13 16.29 3.69
C LEU A 685 -5.47 15.63 3.36
N LYS A 686 -5.56 15.12 2.15
CA LYS A 686 -6.70 14.35 1.65
C LYS A 686 -6.19 13.21 0.78
N ALA A 687 -7.00 12.18 0.62
CA ALA A 687 -6.78 11.14 -0.37
C ALA A 687 -7.37 11.56 -1.71
N ALA A 688 -6.56 11.58 -2.77
CA ALA A 688 -6.96 11.85 -4.13
C ALA A 688 -7.20 10.56 -4.92
N THR A 689 -8.02 10.67 -5.97
CA THR A 689 -8.23 9.60 -6.95
C THR A 689 -7.51 9.88 -8.26
N THR A 690 -7.41 8.88 -9.10
CA THR A 690 -6.92 9.00 -10.48
C THR A 690 -7.71 10.06 -11.28
N GLU A 691 -9.05 10.10 -11.10
CA GLU A 691 -9.89 11.09 -11.78
C GLU A 691 -9.67 12.52 -11.25
N ASP A 692 -9.35 12.69 -9.97
CA ASP A 692 -8.96 13.98 -9.38
C ASP A 692 -7.67 14.51 -10.02
N PHE A 693 -6.69 13.64 -10.21
CA PHE A 693 -5.46 14.01 -10.91
C PHE A 693 -5.72 14.35 -12.39
N LYS A 694 -6.50 13.53 -13.08
CA LYS A 694 -6.90 13.79 -14.46
C LYS A 694 -7.60 15.15 -14.61
N ALA A 695 -8.56 15.46 -13.75
CA ALA A 695 -9.26 16.76 -13.76
C ALA A 695 -8.29 17.93 -13.55
N THR A 696 -7.27 17.77 -12.70
CA THR A 696 -6.23 18.78 -12.50
C THR A 696 -5.37 18.95 -13.76
N VAL A 697 -4.98 17.87 -14.41
CA VAL A 697 -4.23 17.91 -15.68
C VAL A 697 -5.06 18.60 -16.77
N GLU A 698 -6.35 18.28 -16.89
CA GLU A 698 -7.28 18.90 -17.85
C GLU A 698 -7.41 20.41 -17.65
N LYS A 699 -7.46 20.87 -16.41
CA LYS A 699 -7.51 22.30 -16.06
C LYS A 699 -6.28 23.08 -16.56
N HIS A 700 -5.11 22.46 -16.59
CA HIS A 700 -3.83 23.06 -16.94
C HIS A 700 -3.29 22.64 -18.30
N MET A 701 -4.00 21.80 -19.05
CA MET A 701 -3.53 21.27 -20.32
C MET A 701 -3.26 22.36 -21.35
N SER A 702 -2.28 22.14 -22.20
CA SER A 702 -2.01 23.04 -23.34
C SER A 702 -2.96 22.72 -24.51
N PRO A 703 -3.22 23.66 -25.43
CA PRO A 703 -4.06 23.40 -26.60
C PRO A 703 -3.63 22.18 -27.43
N ARG A 704 -2.34 21.86 -27.48
CA ARG A 704 -1.83 20.69 -28.20
C ARG A 704 -2.13 19.38 -27.52
N MET A 705 -2.40 19.37 -26.23
CA MET A 705 -2.82 18.17 -25.47
C MET A 705 -4.29 17.84 -25.72
N ASP A 706 -5.10 18.79 -26.19
CA ASP A 706 -6.52 18.61 -26.53
C ASP A 706 -6.67 17.94 -27.90
N GLN A 707 -6.31 16.66 -27.98
CA GLN A 707 -6.28 15.89 -29.23
C GLN A 707 -7.69 15.57 -29.77
N ASP A 708 -8.71 15.60 -28.90
CA ASP A 708 -10.11 15.33 -29.24
C ASP A 708 -10.95 16.62 -29.38
N HIS A 709 -10.35 17.79 -29.13
CA HIS A 709 -11.02 19.10 -29.15
C HIS A 709 -12.23 19.18 -28.21
N ASN A 710 -12.15 18.50 -27.07
CA ASN A 710 -13.20 18.40 -26.05
C ASN A 710 -12.76 18.89 -24.67
N GLN A 711 -11.51 19.40 -24.56
CA GLN A 711 -10.87 19.83 -23.32
C GLN A 711 -10.73 18.70 -22.28
N ARG A 712 -10.56 17.46 -22.75
CA ARG A 712 -10.40 16.25 -21.93
C ARG A 712 -9.12 15.52 -22.29
N MET A 713 -8.56 14.85 -21.30
CA MET A 713 -7.40 13.96 -21.45
C MET A 713 -7.78 12.48 -21.51
N ASP A 714 -9.04 12.17 -21.82
CA ASP A 714 -9.55 10.79 -21.90
C ASP A 714 -8.69 9.92 -22.83
N TRP A 715 -8.27 10.47 -23.99
CA TRP A 715 -7.41 9.77 -24.93
C TRP A 715 -6.11 9.27 -24.30
N PHE A 716 -5.48 10.05 -23.39
CA PHE A 716 -4.23 9.70 -22.75
C PHE A 716 -4.45 8.73 -21.56
N PHE A 717 -5.43 9.05 -20.68
CA PHE A 717 -5.72 8.23 -19.51
C PHE A 717 -6.23 6.85 -19.90
N ASN A 718 -7.09 6.73 -20.91
CA ASN A 718 -7.58 5.44 -21.40
C ASN A 718 -6.48 4.54 -21.95
N GLN A 719 -5.46 5.11 -22.60
CA GLN A 719 -4.35 4.37 -23.20
C GLN A 719 -3.30 3.94 -22.17
N TYR A 720 -2.90 4.85 -21.29
CA TYR A 720 -1.76 4.64 -20.42
C TYR A 720 -2.12 4.35 -18.95
N VAL A 721 -3.21 4.91 -18.43
CA VAL A 721 -3.61 4.70 -17.04
C VAL A 721 -4.54 3.49 -16.90
N TYR A 722 -5.63 3.48 -17.68
CA TYR A 722 -6.63 2.41 -17.70
C TYR A 722 -6.37 1.33 -18.76
N GLY A 723 -5.40 1.55 -19.64
CA GLY A 723 -5.06 0.65 -20.74
C GLY A 723 -3.66 0.06 -20.63
N THR A 724 -3.34 -0.79 -21.59
CA THR A 724 -2.08 -1.51 -21.72
C THR A 724 -1.38 -1.24 -23.06
N ASP A 725 -1.78 -0.19 -23.77
CA ASP A 725 -1.22 0.14 -25.08
C ASP A 725 0.27 0.44 -25.00
N LEU A 726 1.01 -0.06 -25.98
CA LEU A 726 2.45 0.11 -26.08
C LEU A 726 2.86 0.34 -27.54
N PRO A 727 3.06 1.61 -27.96
CA PRO A 727 3.44 1.93 -29.33
C PRO A 727 4.89 1.55 -29.64
N GLY A 728 5.16 1.25 -30.91
CA GLY A 728 6.50 1.17 -31.48
C GLY A 728 6.71 2.31 -32.47
N TYR A 729 7.88 2.99 -32.40
CA TYR A 729 8.22 4.10 -33.28
C TYR A 729 9.38 3.74 -34.18
N HIS A 730 9.27 4.09 -35.49
CA HIS A 730 10.39 4.05 -36.42
C HIS A 730 10.57 5.45 -36.98
N PHE A 731 11.82 5.96 -36.96
CA PHE A 731 12.16 7.33 -37.34
C PHE A 731 13.27 7.41 -38.35
N GLU A 732 13.01 8.03 -39.47
CA GLU A 732 13.97 8.34 -40.51
C GLU A 732 14.10 9.85 -40.70
N SER A 733 15.30 10.36 -40.88
CA SER A 733 15.51 11.80 -41.08
C SER A 733 16.66 12.14 -41.99
N GLN A 734 16.54 13.27 -42.66
CA GLN A 734 17.60 13.86 -43.46
C GLN A 734 17.68 15.37 -43.16
N ILE A 735 18.92 15.85 -42.97
CA ILE A 735 19.21 17.27 -42.75
C ILE A 735 20.00 17.78 -43.94
N THR A 736 19.50 18.84 -44.60
CA THR A 736 20.13 19.48 -45.71
C THR A 736 20.37 20.96 -45.44
N PRO A 737 21.54 21.55 -45.84
CA PRO A 737 21.75 22.98 -45.72
C PRO A 737 20.71 23.78 -46.53
N SER A 738 20.19 24.86 -45.98
CA SER A 738 19.20 25.72 -46.65
C SER A 738 19.36 27.17 -46.20
N GLY A 739 19.86 28.02 -47.08
CA GLY A 739 20.16 29.42 -46.77
C GLY A 739 21.19 29.57 -45.66
N GLU A 740 20.87 30.34 -44.61
CA GLU A 740 21.74 30.45 -43.41
C GLU A 740 21.48 29.35 -42.36
N GLY A 741 20.43 28.53 -42.53
CA GLY A 741 20.02 27.44 -41.63
C GLY A 741 20.10 26.07 -42.27
N SER A 742 19.19 25.19 -41.92
CA SER A 742 19.07 23.85 -42.50
C SER A 742 17.61 23.45 -42.63
N THR A 743 17.32 22.53 -43.52
CA THR A 743 16.01 21.90 -43.65
C THR A 743 16.10 20.48 -43.13
N LEU A 744 15.24 20.16 -42.17
CA LEU A 744 15.01 18.81 -41.62
C LEU A 744 13.81 18.20 -42.32
N HIS A 745 14.02 17.13 -43.07
CA HIS A 745 12.96 16.26 -43.56
C HIS A 745 12.96 15.01 -42.75
N PHE A 746 11.79 14.57 -42.27
CA PHE A 746 11.66 13.35 -41.44
C PHE A 746 10.38 12.58 -41.70
N LYS A 747 10.44 11.29 -41.41
CA LYS A 747 9.33 10.35 -41.43
C LYS A 747 9.27 9.61 -40.10
N LEU A 748 8.15 9.72 -39.39
CA LEU A 748 7.85 9.00 -38.18
C LEU A 748 6.73 8.00 -38.46
N SER A 749 6.98 6.72 -38.17
CA SER A 749 5.98 5.64 -38.29
C SER A 749 5.65 5.12 -36.92
N GLU A 750 4.36 4.90 -36.61
CA GLU A 750 3.84 4.28 -35.40
C GLU A 750 3.27 2.91 -35.74
N SER A 751 3.44 1.95 -34.84
CA SER A 751 2.96 0.56 -34.99
C SER A 751 2.60 -0.04 -33.61
N GLY A 752 1.90 -1.18 -33.62
CA GLY A 752 1.59 -1.94 -32.40
C GLY A 752 0.41 -1.41 -31.60
N VAL A 753 -0.32 -0.42 -32.10
CA VAL A 753 -1.46 0.20 -31.43
C VAL A 753 -2.70 0.25 -32.33
N GLY A 754 -3.87 0.43 -31.71
CA GLY A 754 -5.15 0.56 -32.41
C GLY A 754 -5.33 1.91 -33.13
N GLU A 755 -6.33 2.00 -33.99
CA GLU A 755 -6.59 3.21 -34.82
C GLU A 755 -6.90 4.46 -33.99
N ASN A 756 -7.44 4.29 -32.78
CA ASN A 756 -7.80 5.40 -31.88
C ASN A 756 -6.64 5.87 -30.99
N PHE A 757 -5.50 5.19 -31.01
CA PHE A 757 -4.34 5.57 -30.22
C PHE A 757 -3.80 6.93 -30.67
N LYS A 758 -3.34 7.76 -29.75
CA LYS A 758 -2.80 9.10 -30.01
C LYS A 758 -1.60 9.36 -29.15
N MET A 759 -0.59 10.04 -29.73
CA MET A 759 0.54 10.48 -28.94
C MET A 759 1.20 11.74 -29.52
N LEU A 760 1.83 12.51 -28.64
CA LEU A 760 2.73 13.63 -28.94
C LEU A 760 4.17 13.15 -28.74
N VAL A 761 4.86 12.78 -29.83
CA VAL A 761 6.21 12.19 -29.76
C VAL A 761 7.24 13.31 -29.83
N PRO A 762 8.10 13.52 -28.81
CA PRO A 762 9.11 14.58 -28.80
C PRO A 762 10.18 14.37 -29.88
N LEU A 763 10.51 15.46 -30.58
CA LEU A 763 11.52 15.55 -31.64
C LEU A 763 12.74 16.31 -31.14
N TYR A 764 13.91 15.70 -31.26
CA TYR A 764 15.18 16.22 -30.80
C TYR A 764 16.18 16.42 -31.94
N LEU A 765 17.13 17.33 -31.73
CA LEU A 765 18.24 17.61 -32.64
C LEU A 765 19.54 17.57 -31.86
N GLU A 766 20.44 16.68 -32.25
CA GLU A 766 21.84 16.67 -31.80
C GLU A 766 22.67 17.63 -32.67
N LEU A 767 23.41 18.49 -32.01
CA LEU A 767 24.34 19.40 -32.64
C LEU A 767 25.76 18.80 -32.67
N ALA A 768 26.64 19.35 -33.51
CA ALA A 768 28.03 18.88 -33.69
C ALA A 768 28.88 19.00 -32.42
N ASP A 769 28.52 19.87 -31.48
CA ASP A 769 29.13 20.01 -30.14
C ASP A 769 28.61 18.99 -29.12
N GLY A 770 27.72 18.09 -29.52
CA GLY A 770 27.11 17.07 -28.68
C GLY A 770 25.88 17.54 -27.86
N LYS A 771 25.49 18.81 -27.97
CA LYS A 771 24.30 19.33 -27.33
C LYS A 771 23.05 18.77 -28.02
N VAL A 772 22.10 18.30 -27.24
CA VAL A 772 20.78 17.85 -27.69
C VAL A 772 19.75 18.91 -27.32
N ILE A 773 18.96 19.33 -28.27
CA ILE A 773 17.86 20.31 -28.07
C ILE A 773 16.55 19.71 -28.52
N GLU A 774 15.48 20.02 -27.80
CA GLU A 774 14.13 19.64 -28.19
C GLU A 774 13.57 20.66 -29.20
N LEU A 775 13.03 20.17 -30.31
CA LEU A 775 12.41 20.98 -31.34
C LEU A 775 10.90 21.12 -31.15
N GLY A 776 10.30 20.30 -30.31
CA GLY A 776 8.86 20.19 -30.08
C GLY A 776 8.41 18.74 -30.20
N SER A 777 7.13 18.51 -30.46
CA SER A 777 6.57 17.16 -30.60
C SER A 777 5.77 16.98 -31.89
N VAL A 778 5.74 15.74 -32.38
CA VAL A 778 4.98 15.30 -33.57
C VAL A 778 3.74 14.57 -33.06
N ALA A 779 2.55 15.07 -33.45
CA ALA A 779 1.29 14.36 -33.20
C ALA A 779 1.18 13.19 -34.19
N ILE A 780 0.88 11.99 -33.67
CA ILE A 780 0.63 10.79 -34.49
C ILE A 780 -0.58 10.06 -33.94
N HIS A 781 -1.37 9.45 -34.84
CA HIS A 781 -2.64 8.81 -34.49
C HIS A 781 -2.72 7.44 -35.14
N GLY A 782 -2.91 6.39 -34.30
CA GLY A 782 -2.97 5.00 -34.74
C GLY A 782 -1.67 4.51 -35.38
N SER A 783 -1.70 3.34 -35.96
CA SER A 783 -0.54 2.80 -36.72
C SER A 783 -0.35 3.54 -38.03
N ALA A 784 0.09 4.79 -37.96
CA ALA A 784 0.18 5.73 -39.07
C ALA A 784 1.62 6.14 -39.39
N VAL A 785 1.78 6.91 -40.48
CA VAL A 785 3.03 7.52 -40.89
C VAL A 785 2.85 9.02 -41.05
N VAL A 786 3.70 9.79 -40.39
CA VAL A 786 3.76 11.25 -40.48
C VAL A 786 5.06 11.62 -41.17
N GLU A 787 4.97 12.38 -42.30
CA GLU A 787 6.10 12.89 -43.03
C GLU A 787 6.05 14.41 -43.08
N GLN A 788 7.11 15.07 -42.61
CA GLN A 788 7.15 16.52 -42.49
C GLN A 788 8.53 17.09 -42.89
N THR A 789 8.48 18.36 -43.27
CA THR A 789 9.68 19.16 -43.57
C THR A 789 9.66 20.42 -42.70
N VAL A 790 10.71 20.59 -41.88
CA VAL A 790 10.84 21.69 -40.92
C VAL A 790 12.05 22.53 -41.25
N GLN A 791 11.88 23.85 -41.31
CA GLN A 791 12.99 24.79 -41.45
C GLN A 791 13.65 25.03 -40.10
N LEU A 792 14.92 24.71 -39.99
CA LEU A 792 15.73 24.91 -38.80
C LEU A 792 16.47 26.25 -38.89
N PRO A 793 16.45 27.06 -37.79
CA PRO A 793 17.25 28.28 -37.74
C PRO A 793 18.74 27.94 -37.76
N LYS A 794 19.57 28.97 -37.92
CA LYS A 794 21.03 28.85 -37.74
C LYS A 794 21.36 28.63 -36.27
N PHE A 795 21.97 27.51 -35.94
CA PHE A 795 22.51 27.19 -34.62
C PHE A 795 23.99 27.60 -34.51
N GLN A 796 24.49 27.70 -33.28
CA GLN A 796 25.90 27.96 -33.03
C GLN A 796 26.79 26.80 -33.51
N ALA A 797 26.35 25.56 -33.31
CA ALA A 797 26.96 24.36 -33.86
C ALA A 797 26.06 23.75 -34.93
N ALA A 798 26.61 23.12 -35.92
CA ALA A 798 25.87 22.53 -37.04
C ALA A 798 24.94 21.41 -36.56
N PRO A 799 23.73 21.27 -37.09
CA PRO A 799 22.90 20.10 -36.89
C PRO A 799 23.58 18.82 -37.33
N LYS A 800 23.57 17.77 -36.49
CA LYS A 800 24.22 16.49 -36.75
C LYS A 800 23.20 15.42 -37.13
N ARG A 801 22.23 15.20 -36.31
CA ARG A 801 21.11 14.26 -36.55
C ARG A 801 19.86 14.65 -35.77
N ALA A 802 18.70 14.29 -36.31
CA ALA A 802 17.43 14.36 -35.56
C ALA A 802 17.10 12.99 -34.96
N MET A 803 16.34 13.01 -33.86
CA MET A 803 15.97 11.83 -33.11
C MET A 803 14.57 12.07 -32.52
N VAL A 804 13.82 11.01 -32.24
CA VAL A 804 12.59 11.05 -31.45
C VAL A 804 12.80 10.34 -30.13
N ASN A 805 12.04 10.71 -29.12
CA ASN A 805 11.99 10.04 -27.82
C ASN A 805 13.39 9.86 -27.16
N TYR A 806 14.28 10.83 -27.31
CA TYR A 806 15.69 10.72 -26.91
C TYR A 806 15.87 10.48 -25.43
N TYR A 807 15.06 11.08 -24.57
CA TYR A 807 15.11 10.93 -23.12
C TYR A 807 14.15 9.86 -22.60
N TYR A 808 13.59 9.03 -23.47
CA TYR A 808 12.54 8.06 -23.13
C TYR A 808 11.28 8.73 -22.59
N ASP A 809 10.93 9.87 -23.14
CA ASP A 809 9.82 10.73 -22.72
C ASP A 809 8.46 10.08 -22.92
N VAL A 810 8.35 9.17 -23.88
CA VAL A 810 7.15 8.39 -24.17
C VAL A 810 7.45 6.91 -23.94
N LEU A 811 6.59 6.25 -23.18
CA LEU A 811 6.64 4.80 -22.99
C LEU A 811 6.32 4.12 -24.33
N SER A 812 7.28 3.38 -24.86
CA SER A 812 7.22 2.70 -26.16
C SER A 812 8.07 1.43 -26.16
N THR A 813 7.89 0.58 -27.17
CA THR A 813 8.80 -0.53 -27.43
C THR A 813 10.20 0.00 -27.77
N GLU A 814 11.19 -0.88 -27.67
CA GLU A 814 12.53 -0.56 -28.17
C GLU A 814 12.49 -0.42 -29.70
N ASN A 815 13.14 0.64 -30.23
CA ASN A 815 13.27 0.86 -31.67
C ASN A 815 14.35 -0.03 -32.28
#